data_50a5a0449dd0b0f5c1d7cdfcd6fe3a73
#
_entry.id   50a5a0449dd0b0f5c1d7cdfcd6fe3a73
#
_cell.length_a   1.000
_cell.length_b   1.000
_cell.length_c   1.000
_cell.angle_alpha   90.00
_cell.angle_beta   90.00
_cell.angle_gamma   90.00
#
_symmetry.space_group_name_H-M   'P 1'
#
loop_
_entity.id
_entity.type
_entity.pdbx_description
1 polymer ?
#
loop_
_entity_poly.entity_id
_entity_poly.type
_entity_poly.pdbx_seq_one_letter_code
_entity_poly.pdbx_strand_id
1 'polypeptide(L)'
;MTTRVVLLEEGTAEMKGLLGSKGATLAELCQAGWPVPAGFTITTEYCHEFLSYSEPPYAEGSEELGRAVHQLEQYMGTAFGDPEAPLLLAVQSSDVLPQDANSLVLLNVGLNDVTVEGLARRINNRPYALNCYRMLLQNYGCLVHGIPHKVFDERLGDITSWDETRLEYAIAQYKDVIEEQGGPSFPQDVQLQLHRVIQAFSHLDRGVLNRSLSSAGIVHGMPVLIQVMVNGECGDRCGSGTMYSRHPMTGVKGIYGEYMTSAGSGSDLEELEQIRHAEPELYGLLLQAGNELERVNTAVQEIKFVIESGKLYLLQARDARLTPEAELRTIVDFANEGLITREEALLRVESSNVTPTSELQQLLAWADDVKNITVLANASHPRDAAIARTLGAEGIGICRTDHMLLSSSRMPYVQKMVLAETDDERKRGLERLLPMLQSDVQQIFEEMNGFPVTIRLLDPLFYELLPDVEELVERREVLQAQAGHARGHDVNLEELDRKIQLVERLHEQHPISRQYGCRLGTVFPEIYEMQVEAIFRAALKSIRHGLWVRPEILVTSRGPGSELQMIRELIDQVAEQILGEERRHCHYRVGSMIEGAQMALTVAHLARQADFLSFGTEILLLDGGEQMLERAVVQARLRKPHLSVGLCVEDHVDLSTFTYSQRMGMDYVSCPPEQVALARIAAAQAVLIARMQNSDVQNNDISTTA
;
A
#
# COMPACT_ATOMS: atom_id res chain seq x y z
N MET A 1 23.69 -28.05 -23.20
CA MET A 1 22.46 -28.23 -24.01
C MET A 1 21.36 -27.54 -23.26
N THR A 2 20.75 -26.57 -23.85
CA THR A 2 19.62 -25.86 -23.25
C THR A 2 18.40 -26.78 -23.24
N THR A 3 17.84 -27.07 -22.08
CA THR A 3 16.68 -27.95 -21.93
C THR A 3 15.46 -27.21 -22.48
N ARG A 4 14.87 -27.70 -23.56
CA ARG A 4 13.77 -27.05 -24.29
C ARG A 4 12.40 -27.41 -23.73
N VAL A 5 12.27 -28.61 -23.21
CA VAL A 5 11.04 -29.16 -22.62
C VAL A 5 11.39 -29.77 -21.26
N VAL A 6 10.64 -29.45 -20.23
CA VAL A 6 10.84 -29.92 -18.85
C VAL A 6 9.56 -30.57 -18.37
N LEU A 7 9.59 -31.82 -17.97
CA LEU A 7 8.46 -32.49 -17.32
C LEU A 7 8.19 -31.86 -15.97
N LEU A 8 6.95 -31.84 -15.53
CA LEU A 8 6.59 -31.28 -14.20
C LEU A 8 7.30 -32.04 -13.07
N GLU A 9 7.56 -33.32 -13.22
CA GLU A 9 8.31 -34.11 -12.24
C GLU A 9 9.80 -33.79 -12.18
N GLU A 10 10.38 -33.15 -13.20
CA GLU A 10 11.79 -32.78 -13.29
C GLU A 10 12.05 -31.31 -12.94
N GLY A 11 10.99 -30.47 -12.95
CA GLY A 11 11.07 -29.03 -12.64
C GLY A 11 11.23 -28.79 -11.16
N THR A 12 11.74 -27.59 -10.80
CA THR A 12 11.86 -27.09 -9.41
C THR A 12 11.35 -25.66 -9.28
N ALA A 13 11.06 -25.23 -8.05
CA ALA A 13 10.67 -23.85 -7.74
C ALA A 13 11.74 -22.82 -8.19
N GLU A 14 13.03 -23.18 -8.13
CA GLU A 14 14.14 -22.32 -8.54
C GLU A 14 14.17 -22.05 -10.05
N MET A 15 13.55 -22.95 -10.85
CA MET A 15 13.46 -22.82 -12.30
C MET A 15 12.38 -21.83 -12.77
N LYS A 16 11.85 -20.96 -11.90
CA LYS A 16 10.78 -20.01 -12.21
C LYS A 16 11.08 -19.13 -13.44
N GLY A 17 12.32 -18.71 -13.62
CA GLY A 17 12.73 -17.93 -14.80
C GLY A 17 12.65 -18.71 -16.11
N LEU A 18 12.71 -20.06 -16.06
CA LEU A 18 12.70 -20.95 -17.22
C LEU A 18 11.30 -21.52 -17.49
N LEU A 19 10.58 -21.89 -16.42
CA LEU A 19 9.30 -22.57 -16.48
C LEU A 19 8.09 -21.65 -16.34
N GLY A 20 8.31 -20.37 -15.96
CA GLY A 20 7.25 -19.48 -15.54
C GLY A 20 6.73 -19.78 -14.14
N SER A 21 5.90 -18.88 -13.60
CA SER A 21 5.40 -19.01 -12.21
C SER A 21 4.48 -20.23 -12.02
N LYS A 22 3.57 -20.50 -12.96
CA LYS A 22 2.66 -21.67 -12.86
C LYS A 22 3.40 -22.98 -13.01
N GLY A 23 4.28 -23.11 -14.02
CA GLY A 23 5.06 -24.32 -14.27
C GLY A 23 5.94 -24.66 -13.07
N ALA A 24 6.64 -23.70 -12.50
CA ALA A 24 7.48 -23.90 -11.32
C ALA A 24 6.65 -24.32 -10.08
N THR A 25 5.50 -23.67 -9.82
CA THR A 25 4.62 -24.04 -8.69
C THR A 25 4.05 -25.45 -8.85
N LEU A 26 3.61 -25.83 -10.06
CA LEU A 26 3.08 -27.17 -10.30
C LEU A 26 4.16 -28.26 -10.22
N ALA A 27 5.38 -27.93 -10.66
CA ALA A 27 6.52 -28.83 -10.51
C ALA A 27 6.84 -29.07 -9.01
N GLU A 28 6.83 -28.03 -8.21
CA GLU A 28 7.01 -28.12 -6.75
C GLU A 28 5.91 -28.96 -6.09
N LEU A 29 4.65 -28.76 -6.46
CA LEU A 29 3.52 -29.58 -6.01
C LEU A 29 3.70 -31.05 -6.38
N CYS A 30 4.16 -31.31 -7.60
CA CYS A 30 4.43 -32.67 -8.09
C CYS A 30 5.53 -33.35 -7.29
N GLN A 31 6.64 -32.65 -7.01
CA GLN A 31 7.74 -33.14 -6.18
C GLN A 31 7.32 -33.39 -4.72
N ALA A 32 6.42 -32.54 -4.19
CA ALA A 32 5.85 -32.73 -2.86
C ALA A 32 4.85 -33.90 -2.76
N GLY A 33 4.57 -34.57 -3.89
CA GLY A 33 3.68 -35.72 -3.96
C GLY A 33 2.20 -35.38 -4.07
N TRP A 34 1.86 -34.10 -4.34
CA TRP A 34 0.48 -33.69 -4.56
C TRP A 34 0.00 -34.19 -5.95
N PRO A 35 -1.26 -34.60 -6.06
CA PRO A 35 -1.82 -35.04 -7.33
C PRO A 35 -2.02 -33.83 -8.28
N VAL A 36 -1.08 -33.69 -9.20
CA VAL A 36 -1.11 -32.73 -10.30
C VAL A 36 -1.35 -33.47 -11.59
N PRO A 37 -2.16 -32.98 -12.55
CA PRO A 37 -2.25 -33.61 -13.86
C PRO A 37 -0.88 -33.69 -14.52
N ALA A 38 -0.53 -34.85 -15.07
CA ALA A 38 0.75 -35.03 -15.75
C ALA A 38 0.94 -33.97 -16.85
N GLY A 39 2.15 -33.49 -17.02
CA GLY A 39 2.40 -32.42 -17.98
C GLY A 39 3.87 -32.05 -18.10
N PHE A 40 4.14 -31.10 -18.98
CA PHE A 40 5.45 -30.52 -19.20
C PHE A 40 5.35 -29.03 -19.53
N THR A 41 6.45 -28.31 -19.33
CA THR A 41 6.57 -26.90 -19.72
C THR A 41 7.55 -26.74 -20.87
N ILE A 42 7.15 -26.00 -21.90
CA ILE A 42 8.04 -25.51 -22.94
C ILE A 42 8.70 -24.28 -22.38
N THR A 43 10.04 -24.25 -22.32
CA THR A 43 10.83 -23.26 -21.63
C THR A 43 10.81 -21.91 -22.35
N THR A 44 11.11 -20.83 -21.60
CA THR A 44 11.23 -19.47 -22.14
C THR A 44 12.23 -19.40 -23.28
N GLU A 45 13.35 -20.11 -23.18
CA GLU A 45 14.41 -20.14 -24.20
C GLU A 45 13.93 -20.78 -25.50
N TYR A 46 13.18 -21.88 -25.42
CA TYR A 46 12.64 -22.56 -26.60
C TYR A 46 11.51 -21.77 -27.25
N CYS A 47 10.63 -21.12 -26.48
CA CYS A 47 9.63 -20.22 -27.02
C CYS A 47 10.26 -19.05 -27.76
N HIS A 48 11.41 -18.54 -27.32
CA HIS A 48 12.16 -17.51 -28.01
C HIS A 48 12.72 -18.02 -29.37
N GLU A 49 13.16 -19.27 -29.45
CA GLU A 49 13.56 -19.89 -30.72
C GLU A 49 12.39 -19.96 -31.71
N PHE A 50 11.18 -20.35 -31.25
CA PHE A 50 9.95 -20.34 -32.06
C PHE A 50 9.63 -18.97 -32.66
N LEU A 51 9.91 -17.88 -31.96
CA LEU A 51 9.68 -16.52 -32.44
C LEU A 51 10.63 -16.11 -33.59
N SER A 52 11.73 -16.79 -33.76
CA SER A 52 12.78 -16.46 -34.72
C SER A 52 12.55 -17.11 -36.11
N TYR A 53 11.67 -18.07 -36.21
CA TYR A 53 11.41 -18.83 -37.45
C TYR A 53 10.03 -18.52 -38.03
N SER A 54 9.97 -18.26 -39.35
CA SER A 54 8.71 -18.01 -40.07
C SER A 54 7.92 -19.31 -40.34
N GLU A 55 8.58 -20.47 -40.29
CA GLU A 55 8.00 -21.78 -40.35
C GLU A 55 8.59 -22.64 -39.22
N PRO A 56 7.80 -23.58 -38.62
CA PRO A 56 8.29 -24.37 -37.51
C PRO A 56 9.52 -25.20 -37.96
N PRO A 57 10.61 -25.20 -37.16
CA PRO A 57 11.77 -26.00 -37.45
C PRO A 57 11.42 -27.49 -37.27
N TYR A 58 11.20 -28.16 -38.37
CA TYR A 58 10.74 -29.57 -38.42
C TYR A 58 11.75 -30.60 -37.89
N ALA A 59 13.00 -30.24 -37.50
CA ALA A 59 14.01 -31.27 -37.30
C ALA A 59 14.45 -31.56 -35.86
N GLU A 60 14.67 -30.58 -34.99
CA GLU A 60 15.24 -30.88 -33.65
C GLU A 60 14.29 -30.62 -32.46
N GLY A 61 13.46 -29.59 -32.51
CA GLY A 61 12.53 -29.30 -31.41
C GLY A 61 11.26 -30.14 -31.44
N SER A 62 10.89 -30.68 -32.60
CA SER A 62 9.73 -31.58 -32.73
C SER A 62 9.97 -32.95 -32.11
N GLU A 63 11.23 -33.39 -32.02
CA GLU A 63 11.58 -34.66 -31.38
C GLU A 63 11.46 -34.59 -29.84
N GLU A 64 11.84 -33.46 -29.22
CA GLU A 64 11.70 -33.30 -27.77
C GLU A 64 10.23 -33.16 -27.37
N LEU A 65 9.45 -32.35 -28.11
CA LEU A 65 8.01 -32.26 -27.93
C LEU A 65 7.31 -33.61 -28.13
N GLY A 66 7.66 -34.30 -29.21
CA GLY A 66 7.12 -35.63 -29.49
C GLY A 66 7.45 -36.64 -28.40
N ARG A 67 8.68 -36.62 -27.85
CA ARG A 67 9.07 -37.45 -26.69
C ARG A 67 8.28 -37.12 -25.44
N ALA A 68 8.08 -35.85 -25.14
CA ALA A 68 7.30 -35.44 -23.99
C ALA A 68 5.82 -35.85 -24.10
N VAL A 69 5.20 -35.66 -25.27
CA VAL A 69 3.84 -36.20 -25.54
C VAL A 69 3.78 -37.72 -25.41
N HIS A 70 4.76 -38.44 -25.97
CA HIS A 70 4.82 -39.88 -25.83
C HIS A 70 4.98 -40.36 -24.37
N GLN A 71 5.71 -39.64 -23.54
CA GLN A 71 5.78 -39.94 -22.12
C GLN A 71 4.42 -39.75 -21.42
N LEU A 72 3.64 -38.69 -21.77
CA LEU A 72 2.27 -38.51 -21.27
C LEU A 72 1.36 -39.65 -21.72
N GLU A 73 1.48 -40.11 -22.98
CA GLU A 73 0.74 -41.25 -23.50
C GLU A 73 1.03 -42.53 -22.70
N GLN A 74 2.30 -42.78 -22.40
CA GLN A 74 2.72 -43.97 -21.60
C GLN A 74 2.18 -43.85 -20.16
N TYR A 75 2.25 -42.69 -19.57
CA TYR A 75 1.76 -42.43 -18.20
C TYR A 75 0.24 -42.63 -18.10
N MET A 76 -0.50 -42.12 -19.09
CA MET A 76 -1.97 -42.19 -19.12
C MET A 76 -2.53 -43.49 -19.70
N GLY A 77 -1.73 -44.27 -20.46
CA GLY A 77 -2.17 -45.47 -21.17
C GLY A 77 -3.11 -45.19 -22.34
N THR A 78 -3.17 -43.94 -22.83
CA THR A 78 -3.99 -43.49 -23.97
C THR A 78 -3.16 -42.65 -24.91
N ALA A 79 -3.40 -42.72 -26.23
CA ALA A 79 -2.61 -42.00 -27.21
C ALA A 79 -3.24 -40.66 -27.61
N PHE A 80 -2.38 -39.69 -27.95
CA PHE A 80 -2.81 -38.37 -28.48
C PHE A 80 -3.29 -38.56 -29.93
N GLY A 81 -4.60 -38.39 -30.12
CA GLY A 81 -5.27 -38.65 -31.41
C GLY A 81 -5.86 -40.04 -31.56
N ASP A 82 -5.90 -40.85 -30.49
CA ASP A 82 -6.58 -42.14 -30.49
C ASP A 82 -8.08 -41.99 -30.83
N PRO A 83 -8.60 -42.69 -31.85
CA PRO A 83 -10.00 -42.56 -32.27
C PRO A 83 -11.01 -43.14 -31.28
N GLU A 84 -10.60 -44.01 -30.35
CA GLU A 84 -11.47 -44.64 -29.36
C GLU A 84 -11.36 -44.04 -27.97
N ALA A 85 -10.13 -43.69 -27.55
CA ALA A 85 -9.84 -43.17 -26.22
C ALA A 85 -8.79 -42.03 -26.29
N PRO A 86 -9.14 -40.90 -26.87
CA PRO A 86 -8.17 -39.81 -27.10
C PRO A 86 -7.60 -39.23 -25.81
N LEU A 87 -6.26 -39.09 -25.76
CA LEU A 87 -5.61 -38.24 -24.80
C LEU A 87 -5.91 -36.80 -25.18
N LEU A 88 -6.43 -35.99 -24.24
CA LEU A 88 -6.69 -34.55 -24.44
C LEU A 88 -5.74 -33.74 -23.61
N LEU A 89 -5.33 -32.59 -24.17
CA LEU A 89 -4.37 -31.69 -23.54
C LEU A 89 -5.02 -30.30 -23.25
N ALA A 90 -4.63 -29.72 -22.12
CA ALA A 90 -4.83 -28.35 -21.82
C ALA A 90 -3.51 -27.61 -22.06
N VAL A 91 -3.55 -26.51 -22.84
CA VAL A 91 -2.40 -25.67 -23.16
C VAL A 91 -2.63 -24.29 -22.61
N GLN A 92 -1.69 -23.75 -21.84
CA GLN A 92 -1.83 -22.46 -21.19
C GLN A 92 -0.50 -21.72 -21.06
N SER A 93 -0.57 -20.38 -20.90
CA SER A 93 0.60 -19.61 -20.48
C SER A 93 1.04 -20.03 -19.08
N SER A 94 2.34 -20.21 -18.89
CA SER A 94 2.93 -20.54 -17.59
C SER A 94 3.16 -19.32 -16.71
N ASP A 95 3.08 -18.08 -17.25
CA ASP A 95 3.19 -16.85 -16.48
C ASP A 95 1.82 -16.23 -16.18
N VAL A 96 1.78 -15.42 -15.11
CA VAL A 96 0.58 -14.66 -14.72
C VAL A 96 0.51 -13.40 -15.56
N LEU A 97 -0.48 -13.32 -16.45
CA LEU A 97 -0.77 -12.10 -17.19
C LEU A 97 -1.40 -11.04 -16.28
N PRO A 98 -1.24 -9.71 -16.59
CA PRO A 98 -1.93 -8.64 -15.86
C PRO A 98 -3.45 -8.83 -15.82
N GLN A 99 -4.10 -8.20 -14.84
CA GLN A 99 -5.46 -8.49 -14.33
C GLN A 99 -6.61 -8.58 -15.34
N ASP A 100 -6.44 -8.05 -16.56
CA ASP A 100 -7.50 -7.99 -17.59
C ASP A 100 -7.40 -9.10 -18.66
N ALA A 101 -6.32 -9.88 -18.66
CA ALA A 101 -6.23 -11.06 -19.50
C ALA A 101 -6.60 -12.28 -18.64
N ASN A 102 -7.83 -12.77 -18.76
CA ASN A 102 -8.19 -14.12 -18.32
C ASN A 102 -7.05 -15.06 -18.73
N SER A 103 -6.51 -15.87 -17.79
CA SER A 103 -5.44 -16.83 -18.13
C SER A 103 -5.88 -17.57 -19.37
N LEU A 104 -5.27 -17.25 -20.52
CA LEU A 104 -5.58 -17.91 -21.78
C LEU A 104 -5.24 -19.39 -21.60
N VAL A 105 -6.27 -20.20 -21.53
CA VAL A 105 -6.17 -21.65 -21.45
C VAL A 105 -6.94 -22.21 -22.63
N LEU A 106 -6.28 -22.97 -23.46
CA LEU A 106 -6.94 -23.73 -24.52
C LEU A 106 -7.13 -25.16 -24.06
N LEU A 107 -8.38 -25.54 -23.87
CA LEU A 107 -8.80 -26.86 -23.40
C LEU A 107 -9.13 -27.79 -24.61
N ASN A 108 -9.14 -29.08 -24.37
CA ASN A 108 -9.58 -30.11 -25.34
C ASN A 108 -8.69 -30.22 -26.57
N VAL A 109 -7.43 -29.78 -26.54
CA VAL A 109 -6.48 -29.98 -27.64
C VAL A 109 -6.28 -31.49 -27.88
N GLY A 110 -6.48 -31.92 -29.12
CA GLY A 110 -6.53 -33.35 -29.50
C GLY A 110 -7.92 -33.78 -29.99
N LEU A 111 -8.96 -32.93 -29.86
CA LEU A 111 -10.24 -33.21 -30.47
C LEU A 111 -10.22 -32.82 -31.97
N ASN A 112 -10.78 -33.74 -32.78
CA ASN A 112 -11.06 -33.54 -34.18
C ASN A 112 -12.35 -34.30 -34.54
N ASP A 113 -12.70 -34.40 -35.83
CA ASP A 113 -13.94 -35.04 -36.28
C ASP A 113 -14.03 -36.53 -35.93
N VAL A 114 -12.90 -37.19 -35.68
CA VAL A 114 -12.84 -38.60 -35.34
C VAL A 114 -12.75 -38.81 -33.82
N THR A 115 -11.87 -38.10 -33.17
CA THR A 115 -11.61 -38.26 -31.74
C THR A 115 -12.74 -37.81 -30.86
N VAL A 116 -13.59 -36.84 -31.33
CA VAL A 116 -14.79 -36.40 -30.59
C VAL A 116 -15.79 -37.55 -30.38
N GLU A 117 -15.92 -38.47 -31.36
CA GLU A 117 -16.79 -39.64 -31.22
C GLU A 117 -16.21 -40.70 -30.26
N GLY A 118 -14.87 -40.82 -30.18
CA GLY A 118 -14.21 -41.61 -29.15
C GLY A 118 -14.46 -41.07 -27.75
N LEU A 119 -14.32 -39.76 -27.56
CA LEU A 119 -14.64 -39.11 -26.29
C LEU A 119 -16.11 -39.33 -25.91
N ALA A 120 -17.04 -39.14 -26.86
CA ALA A 120 -18.47 -39.34 -26.65
C ALA A 120 -18.81 -40.75 -26.15
N ARG A 121 -18.19 -41.78 -26.74
CA ARG A 121 -18.36 -43.19 -26.29
C ARG A 121 -17.76 -43.43 -24.91
N ARG A 122 -16.56 -42.89 -24.63
CA ARG A 122 -15.87 -43.04 -23.34
C ARG A 122 -16.67 -42.48 -22.18
N ILE A 123 -17.23 -41.27 -22.33
CA ILE A 123 -17.99 -40.60 -21.26
C ILE A 123 -19.50 -40.89 -21.31
N ASN A 124 -19.98 -41.61 -22.31
CA ASN A 124 -21.39 -41.91 -22.58
C ASN A 124 -22.28 -40.63 -22.60
N ASN A 125 -21.73 -39.54 -23.16
CA ASN A 125 -22.41 -38.23 -23.27
C ASN A 125 -21.94 -37.50 -24.54
N ARG A 126 -22.62 -37.79 -25.67
CA ARG A 126 -22.27 -37.21 -26.95
C ARG A 126 -22.49 -35.68 -27.02
N PRO A 127 -23.58 -35.10 -26.50
CA PRO A 127 -23.75 -33.64 -26.44
C PRO A 127 -22.59 -32.95 -25.72
N TYR A 128 -22.10 -33.48 -24.61
CA TYR A 128 -20.97 -32.93 -23.88
C TYR A 128 -19.68 -32.97 -24.73
N ALA A 129 -19.37 -34.09 -25.37
CA ALA A 129 -18.20 -34.22 -26.24
C ALA A 129 -18.23 -33.23 -27.42
N LEU A 130 -19.39 -33.07 -28.07
CA LEU A 130 -19.59 -32.08 -29.12
C LEU A 130 -19.42 -30.63 -28.60
N ASN A 131 -19.90 -30.34 -27.40
CA ASN A 131 -19.69 -29.02 -26.82
C ASN A 131 -18.20 -28.73 -26.50
N CYS A 132 -17.45 -29.73 -26.02
CA CYS A 132 -16.00 -29.62 -25.85
C CYS A 132 -15.30 -29.30 -27.17
N TYR A 133 -15.72 -29.97 -28.26
CA TYR A 133 -15.15 -29.72 -29.58
C TYR A 133 -15.54 -28.32 -30.12
N ARG A 134 -16.78 -27.92 -29.96
CA ARG A 134 -17.25 -26.55 -30.30
C ARG A 134 -16.41 -25.48 -29.56
N MET A 135 -16.22 -25.64 -28.25
CA MET A 135 -15.41 -24.72 -27.45
C MET A 135 -13.96 -24.67 -27.90
N LEU A 136 -13.37 -25.85 -28.25
CA LEU A 136 -12.03 -25.87 -28.80
C LEU A 136 -11.95 -25.08 -30.11
N LEU A 137 -12.88 -25.24 -31.05
CA LEU A 137 -12.90 -24.55 -32.33
C LEU A 137 -13.00 -23.01 -32.13
N GLN A 138 -13.91 -22.56 -31.25
CA GLN A 138 -14.05 -21.14 -30.91
C GLN A 138 -12.76 -20.56 -30.34
N ASN A 139 -12.23 -21.17 -29.30
CA ASN A 139 -11.02 -20.69 -28.61
C ASN A 139 -9.78 -20.80 -29.50
N TYR A 140 -9.68 -21.81 -30.33
CA TYR A 140 -8.62 -21.97 -31.33
C TYR A 140 -8.68 -20.83 -32.38
N GLY A 141 -9.84 -20.55 -32.91
CA GLY A 141 -10.04 -19.43 -33.84
C GLY A 141 -9.66 -18.09 -33.23
N CYS A 142 -10.04 -17.88 -31.97
CA CYS A 142 -9.66 -16.66 -31.23
C CYS A 142 -8.13 -16.57 -30.98
N LEU A 143 -7.52 -17.65 -30.52
CA LEU A 143 -6.10 -17.68 -30.12
C LEU A 143 -5.16 -17.67 -31.34
N VAL A 144 -5.41 -18.58 -32.32
CA VAL A 144 -4.50 -18.82 -33.44
C VAL A 144 -4.71 -17.84 -34.58
N HIS A 145 -5.96 -17.46 -34.84
CA HIS A 145 -6.32 -16.57 -35.94
C HIS A 145 -6.73 -15.17 -35.53
N GLY A 146 -6.81 -14.87 -34.21
CA GLY A 146 -7.18 -13.55 -33.70
C GLY A 146 -8.66 -13.17 -33.95
N ILE A 147 -9.53 -14.16 -34.21
CA ILE A 147 -10.95 -13.92 -34.50
C ILE A 147 -11.66 -13.56 -33.18
N PRO A 148 -12.36 -12.42 -33.11
CA PRO A 148 -13.09 -12.06 -31.88
C PRO A 148 -14.22 -13.06 -31.57
N HIS A 149 -14.44 -13.40 -30.28
CA HIS A 149 -15.54 -14.28 -29.84
C HIS A 149 -16.89 -13.90 -30.42
N LYS A 150 -17.15 -12.59 -30.49
CA LYS A 150 -18.40 -12.03 -31.03
C LYS A 150 -18.74 -12.49 -32.46
N VAL A 151 -17.73 -12.76 -33.32
CA VAL A 151 -17.93 -13.24 -34.69
C VAL A 151 -18.54 -14.63 -34.69
N PHE A 152 -18.11 -15.49 -33.77
CA PHE A 152 -18.67 -16.82 -33.60
C PHE A 152 -20.09 -16.78 -33.04
N ASP A 153 -20.34 -15.91 -32.06
CA ASP A 153 -21.66 -15.73 -31.45
C ASP A 153 -22.68 -15.16 -32.42
N GLU A 154 -22.29 -14.15 -33.21
CA GLU A 154 -23.16 -13.55 -34.27
C GLU A 154 -23.51 -14.56 -35.36
N ARG A 155 -22.60 -15.52 -35.67
CA ARG A 155 -22.86 -16.52 -36.72
C ARG A 155 -23.97 -17.51 -36.31
N LEU A 156 -24.11 -17.79 -35.03
CA LEU A 156 -25.10 -18.72 -34.51
C LEU A 156 -26.44 -18.08 -34.17
N GLY A 157 -26.49 -16.76 -33.95
CA GLY A 157 -27.68 -16.07 -33.46
C GLY A 157 -28.14 -16.53 -32.07
N ASP A 158 -29.40 -16.24 -31.70
CA ASP A 158 -29.97 -16.62 -30.40
C ASP A 158 -30.22 -18.13 -30.29
N ILE A 159 -29.30 -18.85 -29.68
CA ILE A 159 -29.47 -20.28 -29.37
C ILE A 159 -30.07 -20.42 -27.99
N THR A 160 -31.28 -20.98 -27.91
CA THR A 160 -32.01 -21.21 -26.65
C THR A 160 -31.74 -22.56 -25.99
N SER A 161 -31.18 -23.54 -26.74
CA SER A 161 -30.82 -24.87 -26.23
C SER A 161 -29.66 -25.47 -27.03
N TRP A 162 -28.77 -26.18 -26.34
CA TRP A 162 -27.61 -26.85 -26.92
C TRP A 162 -27.88 -28.35 -27.01
N ASP A 163 -28.81 -28.74 -27.90
CA ASP A 163 -29.02 -30.15 -28.27
C ASP A 163 -27.97 -30.63 -29.29
N GLU A 164 -27.91 -31.93 -29.50
CA GLU A 164 -26.91 -32.58 -30.32
C GLU A 164 -26.89 -32.05 -31.76
N THR A 165 -28.03 -31.86 -32.38
CA THR A 165 -28.14 -31.35 -33.73
C THR A 165 -27.65 -29.93 -33.88
N ARG A 166 -27.91 -29.09 -32.86
CA ARG A 166 -27.44 -27.70 -32.85
C ARG A 166 -25.95 -27.59 -32.59
N LEU A 167 -25.39 -28.49 -31.77
CA LEU A 167 -23.94 -28.58 -31.55
C LEU A 167 -23.22 -28.98 -32.81
N GLU A 168 -23.72 -29.97 -33.57
CA GLU A 168 -23.18 -30.34 -34.88
C GLU A 168 -23.23 -29.19 -35.87
N TYR A 169 -24.35 -28.45 -35.91
CA TYR A 169 -24.49 -27.27 -36.76
C TYR A 169 -23.48 -26.18 -36.34
N ALA A 170 -23.34 -25.90 -35.04
CA ALA A 170 -22.39 -24.92 -34.53
C ALA A 170 -20.94 -25.29 -34.87
N ILE A 171 -20.55 -26.54 -34.74
CA ILE A 171 -19.23 -27.04 -35.14
C ILE A 171 -18.96 -26.77 -36.63
N ALA A 172 -19.92 -27.04 -37.52
CA ALA A 172 -19.77 -26.79 -38.92
C ALA A 172 -19.61 -25.26 -39.20
N GLN A 173 -20.48 -24.43 -38.60
CA GLN A 173 -20.41 -22.96 -38.76
C GLN A 173 -19.10 -22.39 -38.20
N TYR A 174 -18.58 -22.89 -37.12
CA TYR A 174 -17.30 -22.44 -36.54
C TYR A 174 -16.10 -22.75 -37.43
N LYS A 175 -16.10 -23.91 -38.09
CA LYS A 175 -15.10 -24.26 -39.12
C LYS A 175 -15.18 -23.31 -40.32
N ASP A 176 -16.38 -23.01 -40.79
CA ASP A 176 -16.61 -22.05 -41.88
C ASP A 176 -16.11 -20.64 -41.50
N VAL A 177 -16.36 -20.18 -40.26
CA VAL A 177 -15.86 -18.89 -39.75
C VAL A 177 -14.33 -18.85 -39.77
N ILE A 178 -13.66 -19.90 -39.35
CA ILE A 178 -12.18 -19.99 -39.34
C ILE A 178 -11.63 -19.84 -40.77
N GLU A 179 -12.24 -20.52 -41.75
CA GLU A 179 -11.83 -20.47 -43.15
C GLU A 179 -12.15 -19.12 -43.80
N GLU A 180 -13.34 -18.57 -43.58
CA GLU A 180 -13.81 -17.28 -44.14
C GLU A 180 -12.98 -16.09 -43.65
N GLN A 181 -12.49 -16.12 -42.43
CA GLN A 181 -11.64 -15.07 -41.84
C GLN A 181 -10.16 -15.15 -42.29
N GLY A 182 -9.86 -15.97 -43.29
CA GLY A 182 -8.56 -16.07 -43.95
C GLY A 182 -7.53 -16.98 -43.24
N GLY A 183 -7.99 -17.79 -42.31
CA GLY A 183 -7.17 -18.86 -41.71
C GLY A 183 -7.14 -20.10 -42.55
N PRO A 184 -6.10 -20.95 -42.45
CA PRO A 184 -6.17 -22.34 -42.93
C PRO A 184 -7.21 -23.10 -42.10
N SER A 185 -7.85 -24.09 -42.73
CA SER A 185 -8.83 -24.96 -42.05
C SER A 185 -8.33 -25.50 -40.71
N PHE A 186 -9.26 -25.73 -39.80
CA PHE A 186 -8.93 -26.29 -38.47
C PHE A 186 -8.21 -27.66 -38.65
N PRO A 187 -7.02 -27.85 -38.07
CA PRO A 187 -6.21 -29.05 -38.27
C PRO A 187 -6.91 -30.32 -37.76
N GLN A 188 -7.10 -31.28 -38.62
CA GLN A 188 -7.54 -32.64 -38.23
C GLN A 188 -6.37 -33.50 -37.71
N ASP A 189 -5.14 -33.16 -38.04
CA ASP A 189 -3.92 -33.69 -37.45
C ASP A 189 -3.68 -33.06 -36.08
N VAL A 190 -3.73 -33.84 -35.02
CA VAL A 190 -3.60 -33.41 -33.64
C VAL A 190 -2.20 -32.86 -33.30
N GLN A 191 -1.15 -33.36 -33.95
CA GLN A 191 0.21 -32.89 -33.80
C GLN A 191 0.35 -31.47 -34.39
N LEU A 192 -0.19 -31.26 -35.59
CA LEU A 192 -0.22 -29.95 -36.21
C LEU A 192 -1.07 -28.97 -35.39
N GLN A 193 -2.18 -29.45 -34.82
CA GLN A 193 -3.02 -28.64 -33.92
C GLN A 193 -2.22 -28.13 -32.72
N LEU A 194 -1.52 -29.03 -32.02
CA LEU A 194 -0.68 -28.71 -30.86
C LEU A 194 0.43 -27.71 -31.23
N HIS A 195 1.14 -27.90 -32.34
CA HIS A 195 2.19 -26.98 -32.80
C HIS A 195 1.67 -25.56 -33.04
N ARG A 196 0.52 -25.41 -33.73
CA ARG A 196 -0.06 -24.12 -34.00
C ARG A 196 -0.50 -23.41 -32.73
N VAL A 197 -1.01 -24.16 -31.75
CA VAL A 197 -1.39 -23.62 -30.44
C VAL A 197 -0.17 -23.12 -29.68
N ILE A 198 0.91 -23.90 -29.63
CA ILE A 198 2.17 -23.47 -28.98
C ILE A 198 2.72 -22.23 -29.65
N GLN A 199 2.74 -22.20 -30.97
CA GLN A 199 3.19 -21.02 -31.73
C GLN A 199 2.35 -19.78 -31.41
N ALA A 200 1.02 -19.91 -31.32
CA ALA A 200 0.14 -18.81 -30.99
C ALA A 200 0.42 -18.27 -29.58
N PHE A 201 0.60 -19.13 -28.57
CA PHE A 201 0.98 -18.72 -27.22
C PHE A 201 2.34 -18.01 -27.21
N SER A 202 3.33 -18.48 -27.95
CA SER A 202 4.64 -17.85 -28.05
C SER A 202 4.60 -16.45 -28.69
N HIS A 203 3.61 -16.17 -29.57
CA HIS A 203 3.44 -14.87 -30.22
C HIS A 203 2.63 -13.83 -29.42
N LEU A 204 1.86 -14.23 -28.39
CA LEU A 204 1.06 -13.32 -27.58
C LEU A 204 1.87 -12.26 -26.85
N ASP A 205 3.15 -12.47 -26.65
CA ASP A 205 4.03 -11.69 -25.78
C ASP A 205 4.39 -10.28 -26.30
N ARG A 206 4.26 -10.00 -27.60
CA ARG A 206 4.76 -8.73 -28.18
C ARG A 206 3.96 -7.47 -27.86
N GLY A 207 2.71 -7.58 -27.42
CA GLY A 207 1.82 -6.43 -27.23
C GLY A 207 1.58 -5.99 -25.78
N VAL A 208 1.59 -6.90 -24.84
CA VAL A 208 1.14 -6.68 -23.45
C VAL A 208 2.30 -6.51 -22.47
N LEU A 209 3.37 -7.29 -22.60
CA LEU A 209 4.54 -7.21 -21.71
C LEU A 209 5.45 -6.01 -21.97
N ASN A 210 5.52 -5.49 -23.19
CA ASN A 210 6.39 -4.36 -23.54
C ASN A 210 6.07 -3.06 -22.78
N ARG A 211 4.93 -2.94 -22.11
CA ARG A 211 4.59 -1.75 -21.30
C ARG A 211 5.00 -1.86 -19.83
N SER A 212 5.19 -3.07 -19.31
CA SER A 212 5.46 -3.28 -17.87
C SER A 212 6.90 -3.71 -17.56
N LEU A 213 7.63 -4.30 -18.51
CA LEU A 213 8.97 -4.87 -18.32
C LEU A 213 10.09 -4.20 -19.11
N SER A 214 9.81 -3.10 -19.80
CA SER A 214 10.81 -2.36 -20.60
C SER A 214 11.97 -1.74 -19.81
N SER A 215 11.95 -1.81 -18.47
CA SER A 215 13.04 -1.34 -17.61
C SER A 215 14.18 -2.34 -17.40
N ALA A 216 14.00 -3.62 -17.75
CA ALA A 216 15.00 -4.67 -17.49
C ALA A 216 15.75 -5.22 -18.72
N GLY A 217 15.42 -4.78 -19.94
CA GLY A 217 16.25 -5.05 -21.14
C GLY A 217 16.34 -6.49 -21.64
N ILE A 218 15.58 -7.47 -21.07
CA ILE A 218 15.65 -8.87 -21.43
C ILE A 218 14.28 -9.32 -21.96
N VAL A 219 14.18 -9.54 -23.26
CA VAL A 219 13.01 -10.14 -23.94
C VAL A 219 13.13 -11.66 -23.84
N HIS A 220 12.49 -12.28 -22.85
CA HIS A 220 12.33 -13.72 -22.80
C HIS A 220 10.99 -14.12 -23.45
N GLY A 221 10.95 -15.27 -24.15
CA GLY A 221 9.69 -15.85 -24.64
C GLY A 221 8.79 -16.28 -23.48
N MET A 222 7.48 -16.32 -23.70
CA MET A 222 6.52 -16.76 -22.69
C MET A 222 6.53 -18.30 -22.60
N PRO A 223 6.81 -18.92 -21.46
CA PRO A 223 6.80 -20.37 -21.31
C PRO A 223 5.37 -20.92 -21.42
N VAL A 224 5.21 -22.06 -22.08
CA VAL A 224 3.92 -22.70 -22.33
C VAL A 224 3.81 -23.98 -21.52
N LEU A 225 2.80 -24.06 -20.68
CA LEU A 225 2.47 -25.24 -19.89
C LEU A 225 1.46 -26.08 -20.62
N ILE A 226 1.77 -27.38 -20.76
CA ILE A 226 0.93 -28.40 -21.38
C ILE A 226 0.67 -29.51 -20.37
N GLN A 227 -0.62 -29.76 -20.10
CA GLN A 227 -1.03 -30.80 -19.14
C GLN A 227 -2.10 -31.73 -19.73
N VAL A 228 -2.14 -32.93 -19.23
CA VAL A 228 -3.27 -33.83 -19.50
C VAL A 228 -4.55 -33.19 -18.94
N MET A 229 -5.59 -33.19 -19.75
CA MET A 229 -6.90 -32.75 -19.29
C MET A 229 -7.50 -33.72 -18.29
N VAL A 230 -7.91 -33.19 -17.16
CA VAL A 230 -8.77 -33.85 -16.17
C VAL A 230 -10.18 -33.26 -16.27
N ASN A 231 -11.18 -34.13 -16.17
CA ASN A 231 -12.57 -33.73 -16.45
C ASN A 231 -13.41 -33.77 -15.17
N GLY A 232 -13.80 -32.59 -14.72
CA GLY A 232 -14.69 -32.40 -13.57
C GLY A 232 -16.19 -32.57 -13.86
N GLU A 233 -16.57 -32.85 -15.14
CA GLU A 233 -17.98 -32.89 -15.53
C GLU A 233 -18.43 -34.29 -16.02
N CYS A 234 -17.64 -35.36 -15.80
CA CYS A 234 -17.84 -36.66 -16.41
C CYS A 234 -18.53 -37.68 -15.49
N GLY A 235 -19.55 -37.31 -14.76
CA GLY A 235 -20.39 -38.28 -14.03
C GLY A 235 -20.39 -38.09 -12.50
N ASP A 236 -20.88 -39.10 -11.80
CA ASP A 236 -20.95 -39.09 -10.33
C ASP A 236 -19.54 -38.98 -9.71
N ARG A 237 -19.39 -38.19 -8.65
CA ARG A 237 -18.11 -37.95 -7.97
C ARG A 237 -17.07 -37.17 -8.84
N CYS A 238 -17.55 -36.34 -9.77
CA CYS A 238 -16.74 -35.40 -10.53
C CYS A 238 -17.16 -33.98 -10.17
N GLY A 239 -16.20 -33.04 -10.21
CA GLY A 239 -16.47 -31.65 -9.96
C GLY A 239 -15.22 -30.77 -10.07
N SER A 240 -15.40 -29.47 -9.97
CA SER A 240 -14.30 -28.54 -9.98
C SER A 240 -14.56 -27.40 -9.00
N GLY A 241 -13.51 -26.81 -8.46
CA GLY A 241 -13.68 -25.73 -7.48
C GLY A 241 -12.44 -24.88 -7.32
N THR A 242 -12.65 -23.81 -6.53
CA THR A 242 -11.59 -22.96 -6.04
C THR A 242 -11.68 -22.89 -4.53
N MET A 243 -10.58 -23.15 -3.84
CA MET A 243 -10.50 -23.03 -2.39
C MET A 243 -9.44 -22.04 -1.96
N TYR A 244 -9.63 -21.51 -0.75
CA TYR A 244 -8.69 -20.68 -0.01
C TYR A 244 -8.29 -21.39 1.28
N SER A 245 -7.01 -21.35 1.64
CA SER A 245 -6.50 -21.94 2.89
C SER A 245 -6.99 -21.20 4.15
N ARG A 246 -7.41 -19.93 3.99
CA ARG A 246 -8.11 -19.10 5.01
C ARG A 246 -9.19 -18.28 4.33
N HIS A 247 -10.14 -17.80 5.12
CA HIS A 247 -11.22 -16.95 4.60
C HIS A 247 -10.64 -15.62 4.06
N PRO A 248 -10.78 -15.31 2.76
CA PRO A 248 -10.07 -14.18 2.14
C PRO A 248 -10.53 -12.81 2.63
N MET A 249 -11.74 -12.70 3.19
CA MET A 249 -12.27 -11.44 3.72
C MET A 249 -11.97 -11.23 5.21
N THR A 250 -11.81 -12.30 5.99
CA THR A 250 -11.68 -12.20 7.46
C THR A 250 -10.42 -12.82 8.03
N GLY A 251 -9.62 -13.53 7.22
CA GLY A 251 -8.41 -14.23 7.66
C GLY A 251 -8.64 -15.45 8.57
N VAL A 252 -9.89 -15.82 8.82
CA VAL A 252 -10.21 -16.95 9.70
C VAL A 252 -9.65 -18.25 9.14
N LYS A 253 -8.96 -19.01 10.00
CA LYS A 253 -8.32 -20.29 9.63
C LYS A 253 -9.34 -21.34 9.26
N GLY A 254 -9.10 -22.08 8.19
CA GLY A 254 -9.96 -23.11 7.63
C GLY A 254 -10.06 -22.97 6.13
N ILE A 255 -10.42 -24.04 5.43
CA ILE A 255 -10.62 -23.98 3.96
C ILE A 255 -11.98 -23.38 3.64
N TYR A 256 -11.99 -22.44 2.70
CA TYR A 256 -13.18 -21.75 2.21
C TYR A 256 -13.19 -21.79 0.68
N GLY A 257 -14.34 -21.72 0.07
CA GLY A 257 -14.42 -21.64 -1.38
C GLY A 257 -15.70 -22.27 -1.92
N GLU A 258 -15.69 -22.43 -3.24
CA GLU A 258 -16.83 -22.89 -4.01
C GLU A 258 -16.47 -24.15 -4.79
N TYR A 259 -17.44 -25.05 -4.91
CA TYR A 259 -17.32 -26.32 -5.61
C TYR A 259 -18.56 -26.56 -6.44
N MET A 260 -18.37 -26.99 -7.67
CA MET A 260 -19.44 -27.32 -8.60
C MET A 260 -19.40 -28.83 -8.89
N THR A 261 -20.47 -29.53 -8.56
CA THR A 261 -20.63 -30.96 -8.85
C THR A 261 -21.23 -31.17 -10.23
N SER A 262 -20.83 -32.22 -10.94
CA SER A 262 -21.44 -32.61 -12.20
C SER A 262 -22.81 -33.31 -12.05
N ALA A 263 -23.18 -33.69 -10.84
CA ALA A 263 -24.44 -34.43 -10.56
C ALA A 263 -25.69 -33.52 -10.56
N GLY A 264 -25.54 -32.19 -10.51
CA GLY A 264 -26.63 -31.22 -10.56
C GLY A 264 -26.94 -30.74 -11.98
N SER A 265 -28.17 -30.82 -12.41
CA SER A 265 -28.64 -30.32 -13.71
C SER A 265 -28.71 -28.77 -13.80
N GLY A 266 -27.97 -28.07 -12.94
CA GLY A 266 -27.88 -26.63 -12.86
C GLY A 266 -26.56 -26.20 -12.21
N SER A 267 -26.08 -25.05 -12.63
CA SER A 267 -24.85 -24.38 -12.20
C SER A 267 -24.88 -23.91 -10.73
N ASP A 268 -25.31 -24.75 -9.80
CA ASP A 268 -25.35 -24.39 -8.39
C ASP A 268 -23.96 -24.57 -7.80
N LEU A 269 -23.31 -23.45 -7.49
CA LEU A 269 -22.08 -23.40 -6.72
C LEU A 269 -22.42 -23.80 -5.28
N GLU A 270 -21.80 -24.85 -4.80
CA GLU A 270 -21.93 -25.34 -3.43
C GLU A 270 -20.73 -24.86 -2.60
N GLU A 271 -20.97 -24.56 -1.32
CA GLU A 271 -19.88 -24.25 -0.41
C GLU A 271 -19.05 -25.52 -0.13
N LEU A 272 -17.72 -25.37 -0.02
CA LEU A 272 -16.80 -26.48 0.29
C LEU A 272 -17.16 -27.24 1.57
N GLU A 273 -17.87 -26.62 2.50
CA GLU A 273 -18.36 -27.28 3.72
C GLU A 273 -19.32 -28.47 3.42
N GLN A 274 -19.98 -28.46 2.26
CA GLN A 274 -20.85 -29.58 1.84
C GLN A 274 -20.02 -30.83 1.48
N ILE A 275 -18.82 -30.64 0.90
CA ILE A 275 -17.89 -31.75 0.63
C ILE A 275 -17.49 -32.45 1.93
N ARG A 276 -17.37 -31.72 3.03
CA ARG A 276 -17.03 -32.28 4.35
C ARG A 276 -18.00 -33.38 4.79
N HIS A 277 -19.26 -33.24 4.44
CA HIS A 277 -20.30 -34.21 4.79
C HIS A 277 -20.47 -35.30 3.73
N ALA A 278 -20.35 -34.95 2.45
CA ALA A 278 -20.53 -35.87 1.34
C ALA A 278 -19.30 -36.76 1.11
N GLU A 279 -18.11 -36.20 1.14
CA GLU A 279 -16.83 -36.88 0.87
C GLU A 279 -15.74 -36.44 1.88
N PRO A 280 -15.76 -36.95 3.12
CA PRO A 280 -14.87 -36.51 4.20
C PRO A 280 -13.38 -36.74 3.89
N GLU A 281 -13.03 -37.79 3.16
CA GLU A 281 -11.64 -38.11 2.76
C GLU A 281 -11.11 -37.04 1.82
N LEU A 282 -11.91 -36.62 0.85
CA LEU A 282 -11.57 -35.57 -0.10
C LEU A 282 -11.41 -34.21 0.57
N TYR A 283 -12.33 -33.88 1.48
CA TYR A 283 -12.19 -32.67 2.30
C TYR A 283 -10.91 -32.68 3.13
N GLY A 284 -10.54 -33.85 3.68
CA GLY A 284 -9.29 -34.03 4.42
C GLY A 284 -8.05 -33.76 3.55
N LEU A 285 -8.04 -34.22 2.30
CA LEU A 285 -6.94 -33.94 1.35
C LEU A 285 -6.87 -32.46 1.00
N LEU A 286 -8.00 -31.82 0.74
CA LEU A 286 -8.05 -30.36 0.47
C LEU A 286 -7.53 -29.55 1.67
N LEU A 287 -7.95 -29.91 2.88
CA LEU A 287 -7.49 -29.27 4.10
C LEU A 287 -5.98 -29.45 4.30
N GLN A 288 -5.46 -30.66 4.05
CA GLN A 288 -4.04 -30.93 4.14
C GLN A 288 -3.25 -30.12 3.09
N ALA A 289 -3.72 -30.08 1.84
CA ALA A 289 -3.09 -29.26 0.79
C ALA A 289 -3.07 -27.77 1.15
N GLY A 290 -4.19 -27.23 1.61
CA GLY A 290 -4.27 -25.83 2.05
C GLY A 290 -3.29 -25.51 3.16
N ASN A 291 -3.24 -26.33 4.22
CA ASN A 291 -2.34 -26.11 5.35
C ASN A 291 -0.85 -26.25 4.98
N GLU A 292 -0.50 -27.23 4.14
CA GLU A 292 0.89 -27.48 3.76
C GLU A 292 1.43 -26.38 2.85
N LEU A 293 0.64 -25.97 1.84
CA LEU A 293 1.01 -24.88 0.94
C LEU A 293 1.08 -23.53 1.66
N GLU A 294 0.15 -23.26 2.59
CA GLU A 294 0.21 -22.07 3.43
C GLU A 294 1.50 -22.05 4.26
N ARG A 295 1.91 -23.19 4.82
CA ARG A 295 3.13 -23.30 5.60
C ARG A 295 4.40 -23.11 4.76
N VAL A 296 4.44 -23.69 3.55
CA VAL A 296 5.61 -23.58 2.65
C VAL A 296 5.75 -22.16 2.11
N ASN A 297 4.64 -21.59 1.61
CA ASN A 297 4.65 -20.26 1.00
C ASN A 297 4.55 -19.13 2.03
N THR A 298 4.24 -19.44 3.30
CA THR A 298 3.98 -18.46 4.35
C THR A 298 2.98 -17.37 3.91
N ALA A 299 1.99 -17.76 3.11
CA ALA A 299 0.95 -16.91 2.55
C ALA A 299 -0.35 -17.71 2.39
N VAL A 300 -1.48 -17.05 2.53
CA VAL A 300 -2.79 -17.67 2.26
C VAL A 300 -2.86 -18.08 0.80
N GLN A 301 -3.26 -19.31 0.54
CA GLN A 301 -3.27 -19.88 -0.81
C GLN A 301 -4.66 -19.91 -1.40
N GLU A 302 -4.76 -19.51 -2.67
CA GLU A 302 -5.89 -19.78 -3.56
C GLU A 302 -5.53 -20.97 -4.44
N ILE A 303 -6.30 -22.06 -4.33
CA ILE A 303 -6.02 -23.33 -5.00
C ILE A 303 -7.19 -23.69 -5.90
N LYS A 304 -6.93 -23.89 -7.19
CA LYS A 304 -7.91 -24.45 -8.12
C LYS A 304 -7.72 -25.96 -8.21
N PHE A 305 -8.80 -26.69 -8.13
CA PHE A 305 -8.79 -28.14 -8.14
C PHE A 305 -9.90 -28.74 -9.01
N VAL A 306 -9.69 -29.96 -9.44
CA VAL A 306 -10.67 -30.78 -10.14
C VAL A 306 -10.72 -32.15 -9.46
N ILE A 307 -11.91 -32.69 -9.39
CA ILE A 307 -12.17 -34.03 -8.94
C ILE A 307 -12.68 -34.82 -10.13
N GLU A 308 -11.97 -35.85 -10.49
CA GLU A 308 -12.37 -36.80 -11.56
C GLU A 308 -12.53 -38.23 -10.99
N SER A 309 -13.76 -38.73 -11.02
CA SER A 309 -14.09 -40.05 -10.49
C SER A 309 -13.63 -40.28 -9.03
N GLY A 310 -13.77 -39.24 -8.20
CA GLY A 310 -13.36 -39.24 -6.78
C GLY A 310 -11.88 -39.07 -6.53
N LYS A 311 -11.05 -38.77 -7.54
CA LYS A 311 -9.64 -38.45 -7.41
C LYS A 311 -9.40 -36.96 -7.55
N LEU A 312 -8.72 -36.38 -6.57
CA LEU A 312 -8.37 -34.95 -6.54
C LEU A 312 -7.17 -34.67 -7.46
N TYR A 313 -7.22 -33.56 -8.18
CA TYR A 313 -6.10 -32.97 -8.90
C TYR A 313 -6.01 -31.47 -8.62
N LEU A 314 -4.81 -30.99 -8.29
CA LEU A 314 -4.53 -29.57 -8.12
C LEU A 314 -4.09 -28.98 -9.47
N LEU A 315 -4.80 -27.95 -9.93
CA LEU A 315 -4.54 -27.30 -11.21
C LEU A 315 -3.72 -26.04 -11.10
N GLN A 316 -3.82 -25.35 -9.97
CA GLN A 316 -3.11 -24.10 -9.70
C GLN A 316 -3.08 -23.84 -8.21
N ALA A 317 -1.97 -23.32 -7.71
CA ALA A 317 -1.87 -22.68 -6.40
C ALA A 317 -1.20 -21.33 -6.57
N ARG A 318 -1.71 -20.31 -5.84
CA ARG A 318 -1.13 -18.96 -5.82
C ARG A 318 -1.48 -18.28 -4.51
N ASP A 319 -0.74 -17.22 -4.19
CA ASP A 319 -1.07 -16.38 -3.06
C ASP A 319 -2.44 -15.73 -3.26
N ALA A 320 -3.28 -15.82 -2.25
CA ALA A 320 -4.64 -15.29 -2.27
C ALA A 320 -4.63 -13.77 -2.13
N ARG A 321 -5.58 -13.11 -2.78
CA ARG A 321 -5.85 -11.69 -2.53
C ARG A 321 -6.72 -11.57 -1.29
N LEU A 322 -6.22 -10.86 -0.29
CA LEU A 322 -6.90 -10.65 0.97
C LEU A 322 -7.44 -9.23 1.07
N THR A 323 -8.47 -9.05 1.89
CA THR A 323 -8.81 -7.71 2.39
C THR A 323 -7.76 -7.24 3.39
N PRO A 324 -7.58 -5.93 3.60
CA PRO A 324 -6.62 -5.42 4.58
C PRO A 324 -6.80 -5.98 5.99
N GLU A 325 -8.04 -6.21 6.40
CA GLU A 325 -8.36 -6.83 7.70
C GLU A 325 -7.91 -8.30 7.77
N ALA A 326 -8.19 -9.06 6.71
CA ALA A 326 -7.76 -10.46 6.60
C ALA A 326 -6.24 -10.58 6.55
N GLU A 327 -5.56 -9.65 5.87
CA GLU A 327 -4.11 -9.60 5.77
C GLU A 327 -3.47 -9.37 7.14
N LEU A 328 -3.89 -8.34 7.89
CA LEU A 328 -3.38 -8.07 9.23
C LEU A 328 -3.57 -9.26 10.17
N ARG A 329 -4.76 -9.87 10.16
CA ARG A 329 -5.04 -11.05 10.96
C ARG A 329 -4.14 -12.21 10.59
N THR A 330 -3.99 -12.47 9.31
CA THR A 330 -3.17 -13.59 8.82
C THR A 330 -1.70 -13.43 9.20
N ILE A 331 -1.14 -12.22 9.04
CA ILE A 331 0.24 -11.89 9.41
C ILE A 331 0.47 -12.15 10.92
N VAL A 332 -0.46 -11.70 11.76
CA VAL A 332 -0.39 -11.91 13.22
C VAL A 332 -0.52 -13.39 13.57
N ASP A 333 -1.46 -14.11 12.94
CA ASP A 333 -1.64 -15.55 13.17
C ASP A 333 -0.39 -16.34 12.76
N PHE A 334 0.24 -16.01 11.62
CA PHE A 334 1.47 -16.66 11.16
C PHE A 334 2.62 -16.47 12.15
N ALA A 335 2.76 -15.28 12.71
CA ALA A 335 3.77 -15.03 13.73
C ALA A 335 3.45 -15.77 15.04
N ASN A 336 2.20 -15.83 15.47
CA ASN A 336 1.79 -16.57 16.65
C ASN A 336 1.90 -18.09 16.48
N GLU A 337 1.70 -18.60 15.25
CA GLU A 337 1.88 -20.01 14.89
C GLU A 337 3.36 -20.38 14.67
N GLY A 338 4.27 -19.41 14.66
CA GLY A 338 5.72 -19.60 14.45
C GLY A 338 6.10 -19.90 13.01
N LEU A 339 5.24 -19.58 12.03
CA LEU A 339 5.53 -19.71 10.61
C LEU A 339 6.45 -18.61 10.11
N ILE A 340 6.34 -17.42 10.70
CA ILE A 340 7.20 -16.27 10.47
C ILE A 340 7.65 -15.66 11.79
N THR A 341 8.71 -14.87 11.79
CA THR A 341 9.13 -14.10 12.96
C THR A 341 8.27 -12.84 13.15
N ARG A 342 8.32 -12.24 14.35
CA ARG A 342 7.64 -10.96 14.60
C ARG A 342 8.21 -9.83 13.74
N GLU A 343 9.51 -9.85 13.53
CA GLU A 343 10.22 -8.92 12.67
C GLU A 343 9.75 -9.04 11.21
N GLU A 344 9.62 -10.26 10.73
CA GLU A 344 9.10 -10.53 9.37
C GLU A 344 7.63 -10.13 9.25
N ALA A 345 6.82 -10.36 10.29
CA ALA A 345 5.44 -9.90 10.34
C ALA A 345 5.35 -8.38 10.20
N LEU A 346 6.19 -7.62 10.92
CA LEU A 346 6.24 -6.16 10.80
C LEU A 346 6.64 -5.70 9.39
N LEU A 347 7.60 -6.38 8.75
CA LEU A 347 8.05 -6.04 7.39
C LEU A 347 6.99 -6.29 6.31
N ARG A 348 6.03 -7.20 6.55
CA ARG A 348 4.95 -7.52 5.61
C ARG A 348 3.75 -6.56 5.68
N VAL A 349 3.63 -5.73 6.71
CA VAL A 349 2.52 -4.77 6.84
C VAL A 349 2.66 -3.65 5.83
N GLU A 350 1.70 -3.53 4.92
CA GLU A 350 1.63 -2.40 4.00
C GLU A 350 0.96 -1.18 4.65
N SER A 351 1.48 0.01 4.35
CA SER A 351 1.13 1.28 5.02
C SER A 351 -0.28 1.81 4.72
N SER A 352 -1.07 1.15 3.86
CA SER A 352 -2.24 1.79 3.26
C SER A 352 -3.55 1.67 4.06
N ASN A 353 -3.70 0.71 4.98
CA ASN A 353 -5.00 0.47 5.62
C ASN A 353 -4.87 -0.06 7.05
N VAL A 354 -4.98 0.83 8.03
CA VAL A 354 -4.93 0.46 9.44
C VAL A 354 -6.29 0.69 10.09
N THR A 355 -7.13 -0.35 10.12
CA THR A 355 -8.34 -0.39 10.93
C THR A 355 -7.98 -0.76 12.37
N PRO A 356 -8.57 -0.11 13.40
CA PRO A 356 -8.29 -0.44 14.80
C PRO A 356 -8.86 -1.83 15.16
N THR A 357 -7.99 -2.85 15.08
CA THR A 357 -8.29 -4.24 15.45
C THR A 357 -7.35 -4.69 16.57
N SER A 358 -7.65 -5.85 17.18
CA SER A 358 -6.77 -6.48 18.19
C SER A 358 -5.43 -6.87 17.58
N GLU A 359 -5.42 -7.26 16.33
CA GLU A 359 -4.23 -7.64 15.56
C GLU A 359 -3.31 -6.44 15.34
N LEU A 360 -3.90 -5.29 15.01
CA LEU A 360 -3.11 -4.04 14.94
C LEU A 360 -2.47 -3.70 16.27
N GLN A 361 -3.19 -3.82 17.38
CA GLN A 361 -2.63 -3.54 18.71
C GLN A 361 -1.45 -4.46 19.02
N GLN A 362 -1.51 -5.72 18.60
CA GLN A 362 -0.42 -6.67 18.78
C GLN A 362 0.80 -6.31 17.90
N LEU A 363 0.59 -5.93 16.64
CA LEU A 363 1.65 -5.44 15.75
C LEU A 363 2.30 -4.17 16.29
N LEU A 364 1.51 -3.23 16.81
CA LEU A 364 2.01 -2.00 17.42
C LEU A 364 2.85 -2.27 18.67
N ALA A 365 2.48 -3.27 19.48
CA ALA A 365 3.31 -3.67 20.61
C ALA A 365 4.67 -4.24 20.16
N TRP A 366 4.68 -5.08 19.12
CA TRP A 366 5.93 -5.58 18.53
C TRP A 366 6.77 -4.46 17.89
N ALA A 367 6.11 -3.49 17.25
CA ALA A 367 6.79 -2.34 16.68
C ALA A 367 7.48 -1.47 17.75
N ASP A 368 6.84 -1.25 18.89
CA ASP A 368 7.41 -0.50 20.01
C ASP A 368 8.66 -1.18 20.63
N ASP A 369 8.72 -2.52 20.61
CA ASP A 369 9.89 -3.28 21.05
C ASP A 369 11.11 -3.11 20.11
N VAL A 370 10.88 -2.76 18.85
CA VAL A 370 11.91 -2.70 17.79
C VAL A 370 12.34 -1.28 17.45
N LYS A 371 11.40 -0.33 17.40
CA LYS A 371 11.68 1.05 17.00
C LYS A 371 12.66 1.75 17.94
N ASN A 372 13.43 2.66 17.40
CA ASN A 372 14.39 3.48 18.16
C ASN A 372 14.18 4.98 17.95
N ILE A 373 13.21 5.37 17.10
CA ILE A 373 12.76 6.74 16.90
C ILE A 373 11.45 6.94 17.67
N THR A 374 11.37 8.03 18.44
CA THR A 374 10.16 8.42 19.15
C THR A 374 9.11 8.95 18.16
N VAL A 375 7.88 8.46 18.27
CA VAL A 375 6.76 8.91 17.42
C VAL A 375 5.89 9.89 18.20
N LEU A 376 5.87 11.15 17.73
CA LEU A 376 5.09 12.24 18.30
C LEU A 376 3.92 12.61 17.36
N ALA A 377 2.90 13.26 17.90
CA ALA A 377 1.77 13.73 17.10
C ALA A 377 1.77 15.24 16.91
N ASN A 378 1.20 15.71 15.80
CA ASN A 378 0.90 17.11 15.53
C ASN A 378 -0.55 17.38 15.97
N ALA A 379 -0.76 18.00 17.13
CA ALA A 379 -2.09 18.25 17.66
C ALA A 379 -2.21 19.61 18.30
N SER A 380 -3.15 20.42 17.83
CA SER A 380 -3.42 21.77 18.35
C SER A 380 -4.74 21.86 19.12
N HIS A 381 -5.50 20.77 19.18
CA HIS A 381 -6.76 20.70 19.93
C HIS A 381 -6.76 19.49 20.88
N PRO A 382 -7.46 19.57 22.02
CA PRO A 382 -7.53 18.47 22.99
C PRO A 382 -8.06 17.16 22.39
N ARG A 383 -9.03 17.23 21.46
CA ARG A 383 -9.58 16.08 20.75
C ARG A 383 -8.50 15.34 19.94
N ASP A 384 -7.65 16.06 19.23
CA ASP A 384 -6.59 15.50 18.41
C ASP A 384 -5.50 14.88 19.31
N ALA A 385 -5.20 15.51 20.45
CA ALA A 385 -4.31 14.97 21.46
C ALA A 385 -4.83 13.64 22.05
N ALA A 386 -6.15 13.55 22.31
CA ALA A 386 -6.79 12.32 22.78
C ALA A 386 -6.71 11.19 21.74
N ILE A 387 -6.95 11.51 20.45
CA ILE A 387 -6.77 10.54 19.32
C ILE A 387 -5.32 10.07 19.28
N ALA A 388 -4.36 10.99 19.26
CA ALA A 388 -2.94 10.70 19.25
C ALA A 388 -2.54 9.77 20.42
N ARG A 389 -3.03 10.07 21.63
CA ARG A 389 -2.78 9.26 22.82
C ARG A 389 -3.33 7.85 22.70
N THR A 390 -4.53 7.70 22.16
CA THR A 390 -5.18 6.40 21.93
C THR A 390 -4.39 5.56 20.92
N LEU A 391 -3.82 6.20 19.89
CA LEU A 391 -2.99 5.55 18.87
C LEU A 391 -1.53 5.33 19.32
N GLY A 392 -1.18 5.74 20.56
CA GLY A 392 0.10 5.47 21.18
C GLY A 392 1.19 6.49 20.86
N ALA A 393 0.83 7.74 20.58
CA ALA A 393 1.81 8.82 20.49
C ALA A 393 2.55 9.02 21.81
N GLU A 394 3.86 9.22 21.74
CA GLU A 394 4.76 9.39 22.88
C GLU A 394 4.92 10.86 23.30
N GLY A 395 4.08 11.73 22.73
CA GLY A 395 4.02 13.16 23.01
C GLY A 395 3.39 13.95 21.88
N ILE A 396 3.32 15.27 22.04
CA ILE A 396 2.97 16.18 20.97
C ILE A 396 4.24 16.85 20.45
N GLY A 397 4.56 16.62 19.18
CA GLY A 397 5.76 17.16 18.52
C GLY A 397 5.56 18.59 18.01
N ILE A 398 4.32 18.97 17.68
CA ILE A 398 3.94 20.35 17.42
C ILE A 398 2.48 20.61 17.78
N CYS A 399 2.29 21.59 18.65
CA CYS A 399 1.00 22.21 18.97
C CYS A 399 1.10 23.68 18.57
N ARG A 400 0.33 24.11 17.60
CA ARG A 400 0.42 25.46 17.02
C ARG A 400 -0.53 26.40 17.71
N THR A 401 0.01 27.46 18.35
CA THR A 401 -0.83 28.50 18.98
C THR A 401 -1.61 29.35 17.96
N ASP A 402 -1.11 29.44 16.73
CA ASP A 402 -1.83 30.07 15.62
C ASP A 402 -3.18 29.37 15.35
N HIS A 403 -3.24 28.05 15.31
CA HIS A 403 -4.51 27.34 15.16
C HIS A 403 -5.50 27.59 16.30
N MET A 404 -4.99 27.79 17.51
CA MET A 404 -5.82 28.14 18.66
C MET A 404 -6.32 29.56 18.60
N LEU A 405 -5.44 30.51 18.26
CA LEU A 405 -5.73 31.95 18.31
C LEU A 405 -6.54 32.46 17.11
N LEU A 406 -6.36 31.85 15.92
CA LEU A 406 -7.02 32.29 14.69
C LEU A 406 -8.42 31.70 14.47
N SER A 407 -9.00 31.07 15.49
CA SER A 407 -10.41 30.65 15.42
C SER A 407 -11.34 31.87 15.28
N SER A 408 -12.47 31.73 14.57
CA SER A 408 -13.41 32.80 14.29
C SER A 408 -13.93 33.53 15.55
N SER A 409 -14.04 32.82 16.67
CA SER A 409 -14.46 33.36 17.95
C SER A 409 -13.40 34.25 18.63
N ARG A 410 -12.12 34.06 18.32
CA ARG A 410 -10.97 34.75 18.92
C ARG A 410 -10.38 35.80 17.99
N MET A 411 -10.60 35.66 16.68
CA MET A 411 -10.10 36.62 15.69
C MET A 411 -10.37 38.08 16.01
N PRO A 412 -11.53 38.52 16.53
CA PRO A 412 -11.75 39.91 16.89
C PRO A 412 -10.79 40.43 17.97
N TYR A 413 -10.34 39.56 18.90
CA TYR A 413 -9.37 39.96 19.93
C TYR A 413 -7.95 39.99 19.38
N VAL A 414 -7.60 39.04 18.49
CA VAL A 414 -6.33 39.04 17.76
C VAL A 414 -6.19 40.29 16.91
N GLN A 415 -7.24 40.68 16.18
CA GLN A 415 -7.25 41.89 15.39
C GLN A 415 -7.12 43.16 16.25
N LYS A 416 -7.75 43.24 17.43
CA LYS A 416 -7.57 44.33 18.38
C LYS A 416 -6.13 44.43 18.88
N MET A 417 -5.49 43.30 19.13
CA MET A 417 -4.09 43.24 19.54
C MET A 417 -3.15 43.75 18.44
N VAL A 418 -3.38 43.31 17.19
CA VAL A 418 -2.53 43.64 16.03
C VAL A 418 -2.70 45.11 15.61
N LEU A 419 -3.92 45.66 15.68
CA LEU A 419 -4.26 47.02 15.30
C LEU A 419 -4.04 48.03 16.43
N ALA A 420 -3.54 47.63 17.59
CA ALA A 420 -3.28 48.50 18.70
C ALA A 420 -2.17 49.51 18.37
N GLU A 421 -2.43 50.78 18.51
CA GLU A 421 -1.47 51.89 18.30
C GLU A 421 -0.59 52.13 19.53
N THR A 422 -1.04 51.68 20.72
CA THR A 422 -0.31 51.81 21.99
C THR A 422 -0.10 50.44 22.67
N ASP A 423 0.96 50.33 23.47
CA ASP A 423 1.25 49.13 24.26
C ASP A 423 0.12 48.80 25.24
N ASP A 424 -0.54 49.82 25.83
CA ASP A 424 -1.66 49.60 26.73
C ASP A 424 -2.92 49.05 26.05
N GLU A 425 -3.18 49.45 24.82
CA GLU A 425 -4.26 48.87 24.02
C GLU A 425 -3.96 47.43 23.65
N ARG A 426 -2.71 47.12 23.27
CA ARG A 426 -2.26 45.78 22.95
C ARG A 426 -2.38 44.86 24.16
N LYS A 427 -1.91 45.30 25.33
CA LYS A 427 -2.04 44.53 26.58
C LYS A 427 -3.50 44.21 26.93
N ARG A 428 -4.42 45.14 26.75
CA ARG A 428 -5.87 44.88 26.96
C ARG A 428 -6.44 43.82 26.01
N GLY A 429 -5.92 43.72 24.75
CA GLY A 429 -6.25 42.66 23.81
C GLY A 429 -5.71 41.33 24.29
N LEU A 430 -4.45 41.27 24.71
CA LEU A 430 -3.76 40.08 25.19
C LEU A 430 -4.39 39.53 26.48
N GLU A 431 -4.82 40.37 27.42
CA GLU A 431 -5.51 39.97 28.66
C GLU A 431 -6.78 39.14 28.40
N ARG A 432 -7.44 39.32 27.25
CA ARG A 432 -8.61 38.53 26.84
C ARG A 432 -8.23 37.17 26.21
N LEU A 433 -7.13 37.14 25.52
CA LEU A 433 -6.63 35.89 24.84
C LEU A 433 -5.96 34.93 25.83
N LEU A 434 -5.28 35.44 26.84
CA LEU A 434 -4.53 34.63 27.82
C LEU A 434 -5.36 33.50 28.46
N PRO A 435 -6.54 33.76 29.07
CA PRO A 435 -7.31 32.70 29.72
C PRO A 435 -7.84 31.67 28.72
N MET A 436 -8.08 32.05 27.47
CA MET A 436 -8.54 31.15 26.42
C MET A 436 -7.41 30.18 26.00
N LEU A 437 -6.20 30.70 25.75
CA LEU A 437 -5.03 29.92 25.42
C LEU A 437 -4.63 29.02 26.60
N GLN A 438 -4.65 29.53 27.82
CA GLN A 438 -4.37 28.77 29.03
C GLN A 438 -5.30 27.56 29.16
N SER A 439 -6.61 27.75 28.89
CA SER A 439 -7.59 26.66 28.96
C SER A 439 -7.31 25.56 27.94
N ASP A 440 -6.98 25.91 26.70
CA ASP A 440 -6.70 24.95 25.64
C ASP A 440 -5.43 24.15 25.96
N VAL A 441 -4.36 24.84 26.33
CA VAL A 441 -3.08 24.19 26.69
C VAL A 441 -3.24 23.28 27.90
N GLN A 442 -4.03 23.69 28.91
CA GLN A 442 -4.30 22.87 30.08
C GLN A 442 -4.99 21.55 29.67
N GLN A 443 -6.01 21.60 28.82
CA GLN A 443 -6.70 20.40 28.37
C GLN A 443 -5.75 19.45 27.58
N ILE A 444 -4.84 20.00 26.77
CA ILE A 444 -3.83 19.18 26.09
C ILE A 444 -2.87 18.54 27.08
N PHE A 445 -2.44 19.24 28.14
CA PHE A 445 -1.62 18.65 29.19
C PHE A 445 -2.35 17.56 29.97
N GLU A 446 -3.66 17.69 30.17
CA GLU A 446 -4.50 16.67 30.81
C GLU A 446 -4.54 15.39 29.98
N GLU A 447 -4.77 15.50 28.67
CA GLU A 447 -4.76 14.36 27.74
C GLU A 447 -3.36 13.71 27.63
N MET A 448 -2.32 14.51 27.65
CA MET A 448 -0.93 14.06 27.48
C MET A 448 -0.16 13.92 28.80
N ASN A 449 -0.84 13.60 29.90
CA ASN A 449 -0.23 13.43 31.20
C ASN A 449 0.99 12.49 31.17
N GLY A 450 2.16 12.99 31.61
CA GLY A 450 3.45 12.27 31.61
C GLY A 450 4.26 12.38 30.33
N PHE A 451 3.70 12.88 29.24
CA PHE A 451 4.34 13.02 27.93
C PHE A 451 4.74 14.46 27.61
N PRO A 452 5.76 14.68 26.75
CA PRO A 452 6.13 16.01 26.31
C PRO A 452 5.07 16.62 25.41
N VAL A 453 4.86 17.92 25.55
CA VAL A 453 3.98 18.70 24.69
C VAL A 453 4.76 19.90 24.17
N THR A 454 5.12 19.87 22.89
CA THR A 454 5.84 20.95 22.22
C THR A 454 4.86 21.95 21.67
N ILE A 455 4.89 23.18 22.21
CA ILE A 455 3.99 24.28 21.86
C ILE A 455 4.76 25.31 21.05
N ARG A 456 4.39 25.45 19.77
CA ARG A 456 4.96 26.46 18.88
C ARG A 456 4.29 27.82 19.16
N LEU A 457 5.11 28.80 19.50
CA LEU A 457 4.64 30.19 19.68
C LEU A 457 4.18 30.78 18.34
N LEU A 458 3.31 31.75 18.40
CA LEU A 458 2.65 32.37 17.24
C LEU A 458 3.64 32.79 16.15
N ASP A 459 3.44 32.24 14.95
CA ASP A 459 4.35 32.36 13.80
C ASP A 459 3.67 32.70 12.46
N PRO A 460 2.42 33.20 12.40
CA PRO A 460 1.82 33.57 11.12
C PRO A 460 2.45 34.84 10.56
N LEU A 461 2.25 35.07 9.28
CA LEU A 461 2.51 36.35 8.65
C LEU A 461 1.65 37.43 9.30
N PHE A 462 2.27 38.53 9.65
CA PHE A 462 1.54 39.63 10.37
C PHE A 462 0.32 40.09 9.56
N TYR A 463 0.38 40.10 8.24
CA TYR A 463 -0.77 40.49 7.39
C TYR A 463 -1.92 39.45 7.44
N GLU A 464 -1.67 38.19 7.76
CA GLU A 464 -2.73 37.18 7.93
C GLU A 464 -3.59 37.41 9.17
N LEU A 465 -3.04 38.19 10.11
CA LEU A 465 -3.74 38.61 11.32
C LEU A 465 -4.60 39.87 11.11
N LEU A 466 -4.38 40.60 9.99
CA LEU A 466 -5.12 41.81 9.69
C LEU A 466 -6.54 41.49 9.20
N PRO A 467 -7.51 42.37 9.47
CA PRO A 467 -8.81 42.28 8.83
C PRO A 467 -8.72 42.43 7.32
N ASP A 468 -9.61 41.78 6.59
CA ASP A 468 -9.74 41.94 5.14
C ASP A 468 -10.20 43.40 4.84
N VAL A 469 -9.44 44.09 4.00
CA VAL A 469 -9.74 45.48 3.59
C VAL A 469 -11.04 45.55 2.81
N GLU A 470 -11.30 44.58 1.92
CA GLU A 470 -12.53 44.56 1.11
C GLU A 470 -13.77 44.40 1.98
N GLU A 471 -13.73 43.51 3.00
CA GLU A 471 -14.81 43.33 3.97
C GLU A 471 -15.05 44.63 4.80
N LEU A 472 -13.98 45.34 5.19
CA LEU A 472 -14.10 46.60 5.91
C LEU A 472 -14.71 47.69 5.03
N VAL A 473 -14.35 47.75 3.75
CA VAL A 473 -14.89 48.72 2.77
C VAL A 473 -16.37 48.44 2.51
N GLU A 474 -16.77 47.22 2.28
CA GLU A 474 -18.17 46.83 2.14
C GLU A 474 -19.00 47.23 3.37
N ARG A 475 -18.48 46.96 4.56
CA ARG A 475 -19.14 47.34 5.80
C ARG A 475 -19.30 48.83 5.93
N ARG A 476 -18.29 49.63 5.51
CA ARG A 476 -18.35 51.07 5.45
C ARG A 476 -19.47 51.56 4.53
N GLU A 477 -19.56 50.99 3.31
CA GLU A 477 -20.59 51.35 2.32
C GLU A 477 -22.00 51.04 2.83
N VAL A 478 -22.19 49.89 3.51
CA VAL A 478 -23.46 49.54 4.15
C VAL A 478 -23.84 50.53 5.24
N LEU A 479 -22.88 50.91 6.09
CA LEU A 479 -23.10 51.90 7.17
C LEU A 479 -23.37 53.28 6.59
N GLN A 480 -22.68 53.72 5.54
CA GLN A 480 -22.95 54.99 4.84
C GLN A 480 -24.36 55.01 4.22
N ALA A 481 -24.81 53.92 3.63
CA ALA A 481 -26.16 53.81 3.08
C ALA A 481 -27.24 53.88 4.19
N GLN A 482 -26.97 53.37 5.37
CA GLN A 482 -27.86 53.41 6.53
C GLN A 482 -27.84 54.75 7.26
N ALA A 483 -26.72 55.50 7.25
CA ALA A 483 -26.51 56.76 7.98
C ALA A 483 -27.33 57.93 7.43
N GLY A 484 -27.92 57.86 6.23
CA GLY A 484 -28.78 58.89 5.65
C GLY A 484 -30.02 59.28 6.51
N HIS A 485 -30.29 58.63 7.65
CA HIS A 485 -31.51 58.78 8.45
C HIS A 485 -31.34 58.93 9.96
N ALA A 486 -30.13 58.97 10.56
CA ALA A 486 -29.99 59.07 12.00
C ALA A 486 -28.68 59.79 12.48
N ARG A 487 -28.84 60.82 13.30
CA ARG A 487 -27.74 61.49 14.05
C ARG A 487 -27.17 60.47 15.08
N GLY A 488 -25.96 59.98 14.88
CA GLY A 488 -25.26 59.05 15.79
C GLY A 488 -24.38 58.00 15.10
N HIS A 489 -24.39 57.94 13.77
CA HIS A 489 -23.59 57.01 12.98
C HIS A 489 -22.22 57.52 12.55
N ASP A 490 -21.95 58.84 12.73
CA ASP A 490 -20.68 59.47 12.32
C ASP A 490 -19.47 58.90 13.08
N VAL A 491 -19.61 58.55 14.35
CA VAL A 491 -18.52 58.03 15.18
C VAL A 491 -18.09 56.59 14.69
N ASN A 492 -19.06 55.80 14.29
CA ASN A 492 -18.74 54.42 13.79
C ASN A 492 -18.10 54.47 12.40
N LEU A 493 -18.43 55.44 11.55
CA LEU A 493 -17.83 55.63 10.25
C LEU A 493 -16.40 56.17 10.34
N GLU A 494 -16.14 57.15 11.20
CA GLU A 494 -14.79 57.66 11.42
C GLU A 494 -13.86 56.60 12.02
N GLU A 495 -14.35 55.78 12.92
CA GLU A 495 -13.57 54.68 13.48
C GLU A 495 -13.26 53.62 12.42
N LEU A 496 -14.22 53.30 11.53
CA LEU A 496 -14.04 52.34 10.46
C LEU A 496 -13.09 52.89 9.38
N ASP A 497 -13.18 54.16 8.99
CA ASP A 497 -12.26 54.80 8.06
C ASP A 497 -10.83 54.82 8.60
N ARG A 498 -10.65 55.13 9.90
CA ARG A 498 -9.35 55.05 10.56
C ARG A 498 -8.79 53.61 10.54
N LYS A 499 -9.66 52.63 10.78
CA LYS A 499 -9.27 51.21 10.75
C LYS A 499 -8.82 50.78 9.36
N ILE A 500 -9.55 51.15 8.30
CA ILE A 500 -9.19 50.88 6.90
C ILE A 500 -7.82 51.52 6.59
N GLN A 501 -7.62 52.79 6.88
CA GLN A 501 -6.34 53.48 6.64
C GLN A 501 -5.18 52.82 7.40
N LEU A 502 -5.43 52.35 8.62
CA LEU A 502 -4.41 51.67 9.42
C LEU A 502 -4.04 50.30 8.79
N VAL A 503 -5.04 49.53 8.36
CA VAL A 503 -4.80 48.22 7.72
C VAL A 503 -4.06 48.39 6.39
N GLU A 504 -4.48 49.33 5.53
CA GLU A 504 -3.82 49.69 4.29
C GLU A 504 -2.35 50.11 4.53
N ARG A 505 -2.12 50.97 5.52
CA ARG A 505 -0.77 51.38 5.91
C ARG A 505 0.09 50.19 6.37
N LEU A 506 -0.48 49.28 7.15
CA LEU A 506 0.21 48.09 7.63
C LEU A 506 0.49 47.11 6.47
N HIS A 507 -0.34 47.07 5.46
CA HIS A 507 -0.09 46.27 4.25
C HIS A 507 1.03 46.89 3.37
N GLU A 508 1.03 48.23 3.19
CA GLU A 508 1.91 48.89 2.21
C GLU A 508 3.31 49.25 2.75
N GLN A 509 3.41 49.63 4.00
CA GLN A 509 4.58 50.39 4.49
C GLN A 509 5.47 49.66 5.48
N HIS A 510 5.11 48.48 6.00
CA HIS A 510 5.89 47.88 7.08
C HIS A 510 6.86 46.80 6.66
N PRO A 511 8.18 46.97 6.94
CA PRO A 511 9.15 45.87 6.97
C PRO A 511 8.68 44.72 7.87
N ILE A 512 7.82 45.02 8.84
CA ILE A 512 7.16 44.09 9.77
C ILE A 512 6.19 43.16 9.05
N SER A 513 5.55 43.55 7.94
CA SER A 513 4.65 42.69 7.16
C SER A 513 5.34 41.43 6.57
N ARG A 514 6.68 41.45 6.50
CA ARG A 514 7.53 40.35 6.09
C ARG A 514 8.30 39.71 7.24
N GLN A 515 7.95 40.00 8.50
CA GLN A 515 8.64 39.47 9.67
C GLN A 515 7.89 38.28 10.24
N TYR A 516 8.60 37.21 10.44
CA TYR A 516 8.11 35.91 10.87
C TYR A 516 8.86 35.41 12.10
N GLY A 517 8.26 34.49 12.81
CA GLY A 517 8.94 33.74 13.85
C GLY A 517 9.49 34.63 14.99
N CYS A 518 10.72 34.37 15.36
CA CYS A 518 11.41 35.09 16.44
C CYS A 518 11.30 36.62 16.34
N ARG A 519 11.20 37.20 15.14
CA ARG A 519 11.11 38.66 14.94
C ARG A 519 9.82 39.24 15.50
N LEU A 520 8.70 38.52 15.43
CA LEU A 520 7.45 38.96 16.08
C LEU A 520 7.67 39.13 17.57
N GLY A 521 8.30 38.17 18.24
CA GLY A 521 8.60 38.21 19.65
C GLY A 521 9.70 39.19 20.03
N THR A 522 10.57 39.64 19.10
CA THR A 522 11.56 40.70 19.37
C THR A 522 11.00 42.09 19.17
N VAL A 523 10.03 42.25 18.27
CA VAL A 523 9.37 43.55 18.01
C VAL A 523 8.21 43.82 18.98
N PHE A 524 7.44 42.75 19.28
CA PHE A 524 6.30 42.79 20.21
C PHE A 524 6.44 41.72 21.29
N PRO A 525 7.40 41.86 22.22
CA PRO A 525 7.72 40.81 23.21
C PRO A 525 6.51 40.43 24.06
N GLU A 526 5.60 41.37 24.34
CA GLU A 526 4.39 41.16 25.10
C GLU A 526 3.45 40.08 24.49
N ILE A 527 3.51 39.85 23.17
CA ILE A 527 2.73 38.80 22.52
C ILE A 527 3.29 37.40 22.89
N TYR A 528 4.60 37.27 22.93
CA TYR A 528 5.25 36.01 23.34
C TYR A 528 5.17 35.82 24.84
N GLU A 529 5.35 36.92 25.63
CA GLU A 529 5.19 36.92 27.08
C GLU A 529 3.82 36.35 27.48
N MET A 530 2.72 36.85 26.89
CA MET A 530 1.37 36.34 27.14
C MET A 530 1.20 34.84 26.83
N GLN A 531 1.74 34.38 25.72
CA GLN A 531 1.63 32.98 25.37
C GLN A 531 2.41 32.05 26.32
N VAL A 532 3.64 32.47 26.67
CA VAL A 532 4.49 31.75 27.62
C VAL A 532 3.86 31.77 29.03
N GLU A 533 3.27 32.92 29.43
CA GLU A 533 2.50 33.01 30.65
C GLU A 533 1.30 32.05 30.68
N ALA A 534 0.53 31.98 29.58
CA ALA A 534 -0.58 31.03 29.43
C ALA A 534 -0.14 29.60 29.58
N ILE A 535 0.99 29.21 28.93
CA ILE A 535 1.59 27.88 29.00
C ILE A 535 1.99 27.51 30.43
N PHE A 536 2.73 28.40 31.11
CA PHE A 536 3.20 28.11 32.48
C PHE A 536 2.07 28.16 33.52
N ARG A 537 1.06 29.02 33.35
CA ARG A 537 -0.14 29.00 34.19
C ARG A 537 -0.93 27.71 34.00
N ALA A 538 -1.06 27.23 32.79
CA ALA A 538 -1.66 25.90 32.49
C ALA A 538 -0.87 24.77 33.13
N ALA A 539 0.45 24.79 32.97
CA ALA A 539 1.34 23.79 33.57
C ALA A 539 1.25 23.79 35.11
N LEU A 540 1.34 24.94 35.72
CA LEU A 540 1.23 25.11 37.18
C LEU A 540 -0.13 24.60 37.71
N LYS A 541 -1.22 24.90 37.01
CA LYS A 541 -2.55 24.44 37.41
C LYS A 541 -2.65 22.92 37.27
N SER A 542 -2.13 22.34 36.20
CA SER A 542 -2.11 20.89 35.98
C SER A 542 -1.25 20.15 37.02
N ILE A 543 -0.07 20.69 37.38
CA ILE A 543 0.79 20.14 38.44
C ILE A 543 0.05 20.16 39.79
N ARG A 544 -0.65 21.21 40.13
CA ARG A 544 -1.43 21.31 41.36
C ARG A 544 -2.61 20.31 41.41
N HIS A 545 -3.07 19.86 40.26
CA HIS A 545 -4.03 18.75 40.13
C HIS A 545 -3.36 17.36 40.13
N GLY A 546 -2.06 17.27 40.36
CA GLY A 546 -1.32 16.01 40.44
C GLY A 546 -0.90 15.41 39.11
N LEU A 547 -0.92 16.19 38.03
CA LEU A 547 -0.49 15.76 36.70
C LEU A 547 1.02 15.99 36.51
N TRP A 548 1.64 15.12 35.72
CA TRP A 548 3.04 15.27 35.30
C TRP A 548 3.06 15.93 33.92
N VAL A 549 3.42 17.19 33.87
CA VAL A 549 3.50 17.96 32.62
C VAL A 549 4.93 18.23 32.22
N ARG A 550 5.20 18.12 30.91
CA ARG A 550 6.51 18.36 30.30
C ARG A 550 6.37 19.36 29.17
N PRO A 551 6.30 20.67 29.48
CA PRO A 551 6.14 21.71 28.45
C PRO A 551 7.42 21.82 27.61
N GLU A 552 7.28 21.90 26.31
CA GLU A 552 8.34 22.25 25.39
C GLU A 552 7.89 23.45 24.56
N ILE A 553 8.70 24.50 24.54
CA ILE A 553 8.38 25.73 23.82
C ILE A 553 9.19 25.78 22.54
N LEU A 554 8.51 25.80 21.40
CA LEU A 554 9.11 25.82 20.08
C LEU A 554 8.99 27.20 19.46
N VAL A 555 10.10 27.72 18.97
CA VAL A 555 10.17 29.03 18.32
C VAL A 555 10.68 28.86 16.90
N THR A 556 10.00 29.43 15.93
CA THR A 556 10.47 29.40 14.53
C THR A 556 11.54 30.46 14.36
N SER A 557 12.79 30.02 14.13
CA SER A 557 13.92 30.92 13.88
C SER A 557 14.16 31.05 12.39
N ARG A 558 14.16 32.30 11.88
CA ARG A 558 14.50 32.63 10.49
C ARG A 558 15.66 33.65 10.40
N GLY A 559 16.29 33.93 11.53
CA GLY A 559 17.36 34.90 11.69
C GLY A 559 18.58 34.36 12.45
N PRO A 560 19.51 35.25 12.84
CA PRO A 560 20.70 34.87 13.61
C PRO A 560 20.32 34.29 14.97
N GLY A 561 21.14 33.38 15.48
CA GLY A 561 20.89 32.71 16.78
C GLY A 561 20.74 33.62 17.99
N SER A 562 21.11 34.91 17.89
CA SER A 562 20.87 35.92 18.92
C SER A 562 19.38 36.21 19.18
N GLU A 563 18.53 36.05 18.17
CA GLU A 563 17.07 36.22 18.34
C GLU A 563 16.51 35.12 19.26
N LEU A 564 16.91 33.86 19.04
CA LEU A 564 16.51 32.74 19.90
C LEU A 564 16.99 32.93 21.33
N GLN A 565 18.19 33.51 21.53
CA GLN A 565 18.70 33.81 22.88
C GLN A 565 17.82 34.82 23.59
N MET A 566 17.43 35.92 22.94
CA MET A 566 16.55 36.95 23.54
C MET A 566 15.19 36.35 23.94
N ILE A 567 14.60 35.53 23.06
CA ILE A 567 13.34 34.85 23.35
C ILE A 567 13.48 33.85 24.50
N ARG A 568 14.60 33.11 24.56
CA ARG A 568 14.89 32.21 25.69
C ARG A 568 14.98 32.97 27.01
N GLU A 569 15.67 34.08 27.05
CA GLU A 569 15.76 34.95 28.22
C GLU A 569 14.38 35.44 28.69
N LEU A 570 13.50 35.84 27.75
CA LEU A 570 12.11 36.17 28.02
C LEU A 570 11.34 34.99 28.63
N ILE A 571 11.45 33.80 28.01
CA ILE A 571 10.81 32.54 28.50
C ILE A 571 11.26 32.26 29.94
N ASP A 572 12.57 32.34 30.21
CA ASP A 572 13.15 32.06 31.53
C ASP A 572 12.68 33.06 32.57
N GLN A 573 12.53 34.34 32.20
CA GLN A 573 11.98 35.41 33.08
C GLN A 573 10.51 35.15 33.43
N VAL A 574 9.68 34.82 32.44
CA VAL A 574 8.26 34.52 32.68
C VAL A 574 8.11 33.24 33.51
N ALA A 575 8.96 32.21 33.25
CA ALA A 575 8.97 31.00 34.03
C ALA A 575 9.28 31.29 35.53
N GLU A 576 10.26 32.13 35.81
CA GLU A 576 10.60 32.53 37.18
C GLU A 576 9.44 33.27 37.89
N GLN A 577 8.77 34.15 37.17
CA GLN A 577 7.64 34.92 37.71
C GLN A 577 6.42 34.05 38.00
N ILE A 578 6.09 33.11 37.11
CA ILE A 578 4.86 32.31 37.19
C ILE A 578 5.04 31.04 38.02
N LEU A 579 6.13 30.29 37.82
CA LEU A 579 6.37 29.01 38.49
C LEU A 579 6.94 29.22 39.91
N GLY A 580 7.79 30.20 40.14
CA GLY A 580 8.42 30.46 41.45
C GLY A 580 9.05 29.19 42.04
N GLU A 581 8.65 28.81 43.26
CA GLU A 581 9.14 27.59 43.91
C GLU A 581 8.71 26.31 43.24
N GLU A 582 7.63 26.29 42.48
CA GLU A 582 7.12 25.12 41.75
C GLU A 582 7.96 24.80 40.48
N ARG A 583 8.91 25.67 40.11
CA ARG A 583 9.84 25.44 39.00
C ARG A 583 10.58 24.08 39.10
N ARG A 584 10.85 23.62 40.32
CA ARG A 584 11.45 22.27 40.56
C ARG A 584 10.59 21.11 40.11
N HIS A 585 9.29 21.31 39.92
CA HIS A 585 8.33 20.30 39.46
C HIS A 585 7.92 20.48 38.01
N CYS A 586 8.33 21.57 37.37
CA CYS A 586 8.02 21.89 35.98
C CYS A 586 9.31 22.01 35.17
N HIS A 587 9.78 20.90 34.60
CA HIS A 587 10.93 20.90 33.72
C HIS A 587 10.47 21.23 32.31
N TYR A 588 10.83 22.39 31.78
CA TYR A 588 10.54 22.81 30.42
C TYR A 588 11.80 22.80 29.56
N ARG A 589 11.61 22.70 28.23
CA ARG A 589 12.67 22.77 27.22
C ARG A 589 12.31 23.88 26.21
N VAL A 590 13.34 24.53 25.65
CA VAL A 590 13.17 25.52 24.58
C VAL A 590 13.86 25.04 23.33
N GLY A 591 13.13 24.94 22.23
CA GLY A 591 13.62 24.47 20.95
C GLY A 591 13.41 25.45 19.80
N SER A 592 14.01 25.14 18.66
CA SER A 592 13.84 25.92 17.44
C SER A 592 13.33 25.07 16.30
N MET A 593 12.33 25.58 15.59
CA MET A 593 11.89 25.05 14.30
C MET A 593 12.82 25.55 13.19
N ILE A 594 13.26 24.65 12.35
CA ILE A 594 14.14 24.91 11.21
C ILE A 594 13.35 24.72 9.93
N GLU A 595 13.00 25.82 9.27
CA GLU A 595 12.27 25.83 8.01
C GLU A 595 13.15 26.47 6.92
N GLY A 596 13.32 25.76 5.80
CA GLY A 596 14.07 26.24 4.63
C GLY A 596 15.59 26.15 4.70
N ALA A 597 16.20 26.26 3.53
CA ALA A 597 17.64 26.02 3.29
C ALA A 597 18.57 26.96 4.07
N GLN A 598 18.23 28.23 4.17
CA GLN A 598 19.10 29.22 4.80
C GLN A 598 19.31 28.95 6.28
N MET A 599 18.27 28.43 6.96
CA MET A 599 18.34 28.12 8.38
C MET A 599 19.15 26.85 8.64
N ALA A 600 19.03 25.84 7.78
CA ALA A 600 19.85 24.63 7.86
C ALA A 600 21.36 24.95 7.82
N LEU A 601 21.78 26.00 7.09
CA LEU A 601 23.17 26.44 7.04
C LEU A 601 23.64 27.14 8.32
N THR A 602 22.72 27.70 9.11
CA THR A 602 23.04 28.45 10.35
C THR A 602 22.76 27.67 11.62
N VAL A 603 22.34 26.43 11.50
CA VAL A 603 21.90 25.55 12.60
C VAL A 603 22.89 25.44 13.76
N ALA A 604 24.20 25.52 13.49
CA ALA A 604 25.25 25.44 14.51
C ALA A 604 25.18 26.58 15.55
N HIS A 605 24.63 27.72 15.21
CA HIS A 605 24.42 28.85 16.15
C HIS A 605 23.19 28.60 17.01
N LEU A 606 22.10 28.10 16.40
CA LEU A 606 20.85 27.76 17.11
C LEU A 606 21.05 26.60 18.09
N ALA A 607 21.82 25.61 17.73
CA ALA A 607 22.12 24.44 18.57
C ALA A 607 22.72 24.78 19.95
N ARG A 608 23.42 25.92 20.06
CA ARG A 608 23.98 26.38 21.35
C ARG A 608 22.88 26.83 22.32
N GLN A 609 21.83 27.44 21.79
CA GLN A 609 20.76 28.06 22.57
C GLN A 609 19.54 27.14 22.74
N ALA A 610 19.37 26.17 21.86
CA ALA A 610 18.25 25.24 21.88
C ALA A 610 18.51 23.99 22.74
N ASP A 611 17.44 23.43 23.32
CA ASP A 611 17.44 22.12 23.97
C ASP A 611 17.02 21.00 23.02
N PHE A 612 16.34 21.35 21.93
CA PHE A 612 15.98 20.47 20.83
C PHE A 612 15.78 21.27 19.54
N LEU A 613 15.87 20.58 18.40
CA LEU A 613 15.59 21.13 17.08
C LEU A 613 14.54 20.29 16.37
N SER A 614 13.61 20.96 15.70
CA SER A 614 12.60 20.33 14.84
C SER A 614 12.80 20.82 13.41
N PHE A 615 12.97 19.91 12.47
CA PHE A 615 13.10 20.23 11.05
C PHE A 615 11.76 20.04 10.35
N GLY A 616 11.35 21.00 9.51
CA GLY A 616 10.20 20.88 8.64
C GLY A 616 10.54 20.05 7.39
N THR A 617 9.58 19.31 6.86
CA THR A 617 9.75 18.52 5.62
C THR A 617 9.93 19.36 4.37
N GLU A 618 9.64 20.66 4.40
CA GLU A 618 9.87 21.57 3.28
C GLU A 618 11.32 21.56 2.78
N ILE A 619 12.28 21.30 3.67
CA ILE A 619 13.69 21.19 3.32
C ILE A 619 13.92 20.03 2.33
N LEU A 620 13.19 18.93 2.47
CA LEU A 620 13.30 17.74 1.63
C LEU A 620 12.80 17.97 0.20
N LEU A 621 11.92 18.97 0.01
CA LEU A 621 11.39 19.34 -1.31
C LEU A 621 12.37 20.17 -2.15
N LEU A 622 13.49 20.59 -1.56
CA LEU A 622 14.51 21.37 -2.25
C LEU A 622 15.51 20.47 -2.97
N ASP A 623 16.08 20.97 -4.07
CA ASP A 623 17.19 20.30 -4.75
C ASP A 623 18.37 20.12 -3.78
N GLY A 624 18.76 18.85 -3.54
CA GLY A 624 19.80 18.52 -2.54
C GLY A 624 19.38 18.71 -1.08
N GLY A 625 18.08 18.79 -0.81
CA GLY A 625 17.52 19.00 0.52
C GLY A 625 17.92 17.91 1.52
N GLU A 626 18.01 16.66 1.07
CA GLU A 626 18.49 15.55 1.90
C GLU A 626 19.90 15.78 2.43
N GLN A 627 20.85 16.08 1.55
CA GLN A 627 22.24 16.31 1.94
C GLN A 627 22.37 17.56 2.83
N MET A 628 21.50 18.54 2.61
CA MET A 628 21.46 19.75 3.42
C MET A 628 21.00 19.45 4.84
N LEU A 629 19.95 18.65 4.98
CA LEU A 629 19.41 18.24 6.27
C LEU A 629 20.43 17.38 7.03
N GLU A 630 21.07 16.42 6.35
CA GLU A 630 22.12 15.59 6.94
C GLU A 630 23.27 16.44 7.50
N ARG A 631 23.77 17.40 6.70
CA ARG A 631 24.81 18.34 7.15
C ARG A 631 24.35 19.17 8.35
N ALA A 632 23.09 19.62 8.33
CA ALA A 632 22.53 20.41 9.43
C ALA A 632 22.48 19.61 10.73
N VAL A 633 22.00 18.36 10.70
CA VAL A 633 21.97 17.45 11.87
C VAL A 633 23.37 17.21 12.41
N VAL A 634 24.34 16.89 11.53
CA VAL A 634 25.75 16.68 11.92
C VAL A 634 26.31 17.94 12.57
N GLN A 635 26.12 19.12 11.96
CA GLN A 635 26.61 20.40 12.50
C GLN A 635 25.99 20.75 13.87
N ALA A 636 24.69 20.46 14.04
CA ALA A 636 24.00 20.66 15.30
C ALA A 636 24.64 19.82 16.42
N ARG A 637 24.84 18.52 16.16
CA ARG A 637 25.39 17.57 17.14
C ARG A 637 26.88 17.78 17.42
N LEU A 638 27.66 18.24 16.44
CA LEU A 638 29.05 18.65 16.66
C LEU A 638 29.14 19.79 17.69
N ARG A 639 28.09 20.65 17.79
CA ARG A 639 28.05 21.73 18.77
C ARG A 639 27.46 21.32 20.10
N LYS A 640 26.46 20.46 20.12
CA LYS A 640 25.79 19.93 21.32
C LYS A 640 25.48 18.44 21.10
N PRO A 641 26.36 17.52 21.56
CA PRO A 641 26.27 16.09 21.24
C PRO A 641 24.95 15.42 21.65
N HIS A 642 24.32 15.89 22.74
CA HIS A 642 23.06 15.36 23.25
C HIS A 642 21.84 16.18 22.85
N LEU A 643 21.97 17.00 21.81
CA LEU A 643 20.86 17.78 21.29
C LEU A 643 19.82 16.85 20.67
N SER A 644 18.58 16.94 21.14
CA SER A 644 17.47 16.22 20.55
C SER A 644 17.09 16.84 19.20
N VAL A 645 17.00 16.01 18.17
CA VAL A 645 16.75 16.43 16.79
C VAL A 645 15.64 15.58 16.18
N GLY A 646 14.66 16.22 15.58
CA GLY A 646 13.56 15.50 14.96
C GLY A 646 13.03 16.15 13.70
N LEU A 647 12.14 15.40 13.01
CA LEU A 647 11.46 15.80 11.80
C LEU A 647 9.97 16.04 12.10
N CYS A 648 9.44 17.17 11.63
CA CYS A 648 8.01 17.47 11.68
C CYS A 648 7.40 17.27 10.30
N VAL A 649 6.51 16.29 10.19
CA VAL A 649 5.79 15.93 8.95
C VAL A 649 4.37 16.45 9.05
N GLU A 650 3.93 17.25 8.07
CA GLU A 650 2.62 17.89 8.09
C GLU A 650 1.55 17.08 7.38
N ASP A 651 1.89 16.44 6.26
CA ASP A 651 0.93 15.78 5.39
C ASP A 651 0.89 14.26 5.60
N HIS A 652 1.85 13.53 5.07
CA HIS A 652 1.85 12.08 5.06
C HIS A 652 3.19 11.50 5.50
N VAL A 653 3.10 10.45 6.32
CA VAL A 653 4.25 9.70 6.83
C VAL A 653 4.29 8.34 6.17
N ASP A 654 5.44 7.96 5.68
CA ASP A 654 5.71 6.66 5.07
C ASP A 654 7.00 6.01 5.59
N LEU A 655 7.28 4.81 5.12
CA LEU A 655 8.50 4.09 5.44
C LEU A 655 9.77 4.86 5.02
N SER A 656 9.72 5.61 3.90
CA SER A 656 10.87 6.37 3.41
C SER A 656 11.27 7.47 4.38
N THR A 657 10.30 8.15 4.99
CA THR A 657 10.48 9.17 6.04
C THR A 657 11.26 8.61 7.22
N PHE A 658 10.91 7.41 7.71
CA PHE A 658 11.58 6.79 8.85
C PHE A 658 12.93 6.20 8.48
N THR A 659 13.08 5.57 7.32
CA THR A 659 14.38 5.08 6.84
C THR A 659 15.38 6.23 6.73
N TYR A 660 14.93 7.35 6.25
CA TYR A 660 15.70 8.57 6.12
C TYR A 660 16.07 9.15 7.49
N SER A 661 15.08 9.30 8.38
CA SER A 661 15.29 9.80 9.74
C SER A 661 16.25 8.90 10.54
N GLN A 662 16.14 7.58 10.36
CA GLN A 662 17.02 6.58 10.96
C GLN A 662 18.47 6.76 10.49
N ARG A 663 18.68 6.90 9.17
CA ARG A 663 20.01 7.11 8.58
C ARG A 663 20.68 8.37 9.10
N MET A 664 19.91 9.43 9.32
CA MET A 664 20.41 10.70 9.89
C MET A 664 20.58 10.68 11.39
N GLY A 665 20.12 9.63 12.07
CA GLY A 665 20.18 9.52 13.53
C GLY A 665 19.27 10.53 14.22
N MET A 666 18.06 10.77 13.73
CA MET A 666 17.07 11.62 14.39
C MET A 666 16.47 10.89 15.61
N ASP A 667 16.09 11.66 16.61
CA ASP A 667 15.55 11.14 17.87
C ASP A 667 14.03 10.96 17.83
N TYR A 668 13.34 11.81 17.05
CA TYR A 668 11.88 11.76 16.93
C TYR A 668 11.37 12.18 15.54
N VAL A 669 10.18 11.68 15.22
CA VAL A 669 9.36 12.14 14.08
C VAL A 669 7.99 12.48 14.61
N SER A 670 7.44 13.65 14.21
CA SER A 670 6.06 14.03 14.52
C SER A 670 5.20 14.02 13.27
N CYS A 671 3.95 13.55 13.40
CA CYS A 671 3.04 13.33 12.29
C CYS A 671 1.59 13.66 12.66
N PRO A 672 0.65 13.75 11.71
CA PRO A 672 -0.78 13.89 12.00
C PRO A 672 -1.27 12.79 12.97
N PRO A 673 -2.22 13.09 13.87
CA PRO A 673 -2.68 12.18 14.92
C PRO A 673 -3.14 10.82 14.40
N GLU A 674 -3.88 10.80 13.29
CA GLU A 674 -4.43 9.61 12.64
C GLU A 674 -3.35 8.70 12.04
N GLN A 675 -2.16 9.20 11.80
CA GLN A 675 -1.04 8.46 11.20
C GLN A 675 -0.09 7.86 12.25
N VAL A 676 -0.28 8.13 13.53
CA VAL A 676 0.60 7.66 14.61
C VAL A 676 0.77 6.15 14.60
N ALA A 677 -0.29 5.39 14.39
CA ALA A 677 -0.21 3.93 14.33
C ALA A 677 0.70 3.44 13.19
N LEU A 678 0.52 3.99 11.99
CA LEU A 678 1.38 3.70 10.83
C LEU A 678 2.82 4.13 11.05
N ALA A 679 3.01 5.31 11.63
CA ALA A 679 4.32 5.86 11.95
C ALA A 679 5.13 4.93 12.88
N ARG A 680 4.47 4.32 13.87
CA ARG A 680 5.10 3.35 14.80
C ARG A 680 5.58 2.10 14.06
N ILE A 681 4.77 1.56 13.14
CA ILE A 681 5.14 0.41 12.31
C ILE A 681 6.30 0.78 11.38
N ALA A 682 6.19 1.91 10.66
CA ALA A 682 7.23 2.37 9.74
C ALA A 682 8.57 2.64 10.46
N ALA A 683 8.53 3.16 11.69
CA ALA A 683 9.72 3.33 12.51
C ALA A 683 10.41 1.99 12.83
N ALA A 684 9.64 0.94 13.15
CA ALA A 684 10.18 -0.39 13.37
C ALA A 684 10.72 -1.03 12.08
N GLN A 685 9.99 -0.91 10.98
CA GLN A 685 10.42 -1.39 9.67
C GLN A 685 11.76 -0.77 9.24
N ALA A 686 11.93 0.54 9.43
CA ALA A 686 13.17 1.24 9.10
C ALA A 686 14.38 0.67 9.88
N VAL A 687 14.20 0.33 11.16
CA VAL A 687 15.25 -0.32 11.98
C VAL A 687 15.57 -1.71 11.45
N LEU A 688 14.56 -2.51 11.11
CA LEU A 688 14.73 -3.86 10.60
C LEU A 688 15.47 -3.87 9.26
N ILE A 689 15.07 -2.99 8.34
CA ILE A 689 15.72 -2.85 7.03
C ILE A 689 17.18 -2.45 7.19
N ALA A 690 17.49 -1.49 8.08
CA ALA A 690 18.86 -1.09 8.35
C ALA A 690 19.72 -2.24 8.93
N ARG A 691 19.14 -3.11 9.78
CA ARG A 691 19.83 -4.31 10.29
C ARG A 691 20.11 -5.31 9.18
N MET A 692 19.18 -5.55 8.26
CA MET A 692 19.37 -6.46 7.13
C MET A 692 20.48 -5.96 6.18
N GLN A 693 20.48 -4.69 5.82
CA GLN A 693 21.52 -4.09 4.96
C GLN A 693 22.93 -4.20 5.59
N ASN A 694 23.05 -4.02 6.90
CA ASN A 694 24.33 -4.14 7.59
C ASN A 694 24.84 -5.59 7.65
N SER A 695 23.95 -6.58 7.76
CA SER A 695 24.34 -8.00 7.75
C SER A 695 24.80 -8.46 6.36
N ASP A 696 24.19 -7.97 5.29
CA ASP A 696 24.59 -8.29 3.91
C ASP A 696 25.98 -7.70 3.56
N VAL A 697 26.30 -6.50 4.04
CA VAL A 697 27.64 -5.89 3.87
C VAL A 697 28.70 -6.72 4.59
N GLN A 698 28.45 -7.17 5.83
CA GLN A 698 29.38 -8.00 6.58
C GLN A 698 29.63 -9.38 5.93
N ASN A 699 28.58 -9.99 5.37
CA ASN A 699 28.71 -11.27 4.67
C ASN A 699 29.49 -11.16 3.36
N ASN A 700 29.32 -10.06 2.61
CA ASN A 700 30.07 -9.78 1.37
C ASN A 700 31.57 -9.48 1.64
N ASP A 701 31.91 -8.80 2.73
CA ASP A 701 33.29 -8.55 3.12
C ASP A 701 34.04 -9.83 3.53
N ILE A 702 33.32 -10.82 4.10
CA ILE A 702 33.88 -12.13 4.45
C ILE A 702 34.11 -12.98 3.20
N SER A 703 33.24 -12.88 2.19
CA SER A 703 33.36 -13.63 0.93
C SER A 703 34.45 -13.09 0.00
N THR A 704 34.87 -11.82 0.15
CA THR A 704 35.95 -11.20 -0.63
C THR A 704 37.34 -11.36 0.00
N THR A 705 37.41 -11.85 1.24
CA THR A 705 38.67 -12.09 1.98
C THR A 705 39.03 -13.57 2.13
N ALA A 706 38.19 -14.49 1.61
CA ALA A 706 38.47 -15.94 1.52
C ALA A 706 38.78 -16.35 0.09
#